data_5e99f9e2b142eee63dc7287504a1cfb8
#
_entry.id   5e99f9e2b142eee63dc7287504a1cfb8
#
_cell.length_a   1.000
_cell.length_b   1.000
_cell.length_c   1.000
_cell.angle_alpha   90.00
_cell.angle_beta   90.00
_cell.angle_gamma   90.00
#
_symmetry.space_group_name_H-M   'P 1'
#
loop_
_entity.id
_entity.type
_entity.pdbx_description
1 polymer ?
#
loop_
_entity_poly.entity_id
_entity_poly.type
_entity_poly.pdbx_seq_one_letter_code
_entity_poly.pdbx_strand_id
1 'polypeptide(L)'
;MLGNSIQLIGKEKNYYMEQYKVKGMSCAACSARVEKAVSAVDGVTDCTVSLLTNSMSVEGTADAATIIRAVEKAGYKASKMKAGKQSGGATDEDDALKDTETPLMRKRLIASVVLLIPLMYVSMGHMMWNWPLPPFFEGNHVAMGLVQLLFTVAIMVVNQKFFVNGFKGLIHRAPNMDTLVALGSAASFIYSVYALFAMTDAVVKGQDDMVMHYMHEFYFESAAMILTLITVGKMLEAKSKGKTTDALKGLMKLAPKTAVLVKDGVEQTVPIEQLHIGDLFAVRPGENIPVDGFVKEGNSAVNESALTGESIPVDKNPGDPVSAATLNQSGYLLCEATRVGEDTTLSQIIHMVSDAAATKAPIAKVADKVSGVFVPIVISIAIVTFVIWMLVGRPVGYSLARAISVLVISCPCALGLATPVAIMVGNGVGAKHGILFKTAVSLEETGKVQIVALDKTGTITKGEPRVTDIFPVGCEEAYLMHAAYALEQKSEHPLAKAIIAWGDANNQTEAGVGEFQAVSGNGLMGVRDGKHLQGGNWNYISGQIRIAKEEETELRKQAEVYASEGKTPLFFAEDGKILGMVAVADVMKEDSPEAIAELKNMGIHVVMLTGDNEQTAQAIGKQAGVDEVIAGVLPDGKEAVIANLQKKGKVAMVGDGVNDAPALTRADMGIAIGAGTDIAIDAADVVLMKSRLSDVPAAIRLSRATLRNIHENLFWAFIYNIIGIPLAAGAWVHLFGWTLNPMFGAAAMSLSSFCVVTNALRLNLFKFGKKQRETA
;
A
#
# COMPACT_ATOMS: atom_id res chain seq x y z
N MET A 1 26.56 -22.21 45.70
CA MET A 1 25.53 -21.15 45.76
C MET A 1 25.66 -20.29 44.53
N LEU A 2 25.21 -20.79 43.39
CA LEU A 2 25.13 -20.06 42.12
C LEU A 2 24.05 -20.78 41.30
N GLY A 3 22.82 -20.44 41.59
CA GLY A 3 21.66 -20.99 40.91
C GLY A 3 20.42 -20.32 41.43
N ASN A 4 20.07 -19.14 40.87
CA ASN A 4 18.75 -18.49 40.93
C ASN A 4 18.87 -17.02 40.47
N SER A 5 19.15 -16.79 39.19
CA SER A 5 19.06 -15.43 38.62
C SER A 5 18.87 -15.49 37.09
N ILE A 6 18.14 -16.48 36.57
CA ILE A 6 17.73 -16.51 35.17
C ILE A 6 16.25 -16.95 35.13
N GLN A 7 15.36 -16.09 35.60
CA GLN A 7 13.91 -16.29 35.41
C GLN A 7 13.15 -14.96 35.53
N LEU A 8 13.55 -13.93 34.76
CA LEU A 8 12.78 -12.69 34.62
C LEU A 8 13.16 -11.97 33.30
N ILE A 9 13.12 -12.71 32.19
CA ILE A 9 13.13 -12.08 30.85
C ILE A 9 12.05 -12.78 30.04
N GLY A 10 11.05 -11.98 29.61
CA GLY A 10 10.26 -12.31 28.43
C GLY A 10 8.97 -13.07 28.67
N LYS A 11 7.95 -12.42 29.21
CA LYS A 11 6.63 -12.54 28.60
C LYS A 11 6.53 -11.44 27.55
N GLU A 12 7.13 -11.65 26.40
CA GLU A 12 6.75 -10.95 25.19
C GLU A 12 5.27 -11.25 24.96
N LYS A 13 4.43 -10.26 25.17
CA LYS A 13 3.05 -10.28 24.71
C LYS A 13 3.14 -10.19 23.19
N ASN A 14 3.07 -11.33 22.50
CA ASN A 14 2.82 -11.37 21.07
C ASN A 14 1.50 -10.64 20.81
N TYR A 15 1.59 -9.40 20.36
CA TYR A 15 0.45 -8.66 19.84
C TYR A 15 0.13 -9.23 18.47
N TYR A 16 -0.79 -10.19 18.39
CA TYR A 16 -1.30 -10.67 17.12
C TYR A 16 -2.36 -9.69 16.62
N MET A 17 -2.17 -9.17 15.42
CA MET A 17 -3.21 -8.46 14.70
C MET A 17 -4.28 -9.47 14.26
N GLU A 18 -5.43 -9.46 14.91
CA GLU A 18 -6.55 -10.33 14.54
C GLU A 18 -7.45 -9.65 13.51
N GLN A 19 -7.76 -10.36 12.44
CA GLN A 19 -8.65 -9.87 11.39
C GLN A 19 -10.06 -10.45 11.51
N TYR A 20 -11.04 -9.57 11.27
CA TYR A 20 -12.47 -9.90 11.31
C TYR A 20 -13.17 -9.42 10.05
N LYS A 21 -14.07 -10.21 9.49
CA LYS A 21 -14.97 -9.79 8.43
C LYS A 21 -16.19 -9.10 9.03
N VAL A 22 -16.46 -7.85 8.66
CA VAL A 22 -17.59 -7.05 9.18
C VAL A 22 -18.62 -6.85 8.07
N LYS A 23 -19.88 -7.22 8.33
CA LYS A 23 -20.98 -7.10 7.37
C LYS A 23 -21.98 -6.02 7.79
N GLY A 24 -22.52 -5.29 6.81
CA GLY A 24 -23.60 -4.31 7.02
C GLY A 24 -23.12 -2.85 7.07
N MET A 25 -21.82 -2.59 6.91
CA MET A 25 -21.30 -1.23 6.77
C MET A 25 -21.62 -0.69 5.38
N SER A 26 -22.13 0.53 5.28
CA SER A 26 -22.51 1.17 4.03
C SER A 26 -21.79 2.50 3.77
N CYS A 27 -21.13 3.07 4.78
CA CYS A 27 -20.47 4.37 4.69
C CYS A 27 -19.39 4.55 5.76
N ALA A 28 -18.56 5.61 5.63
CA ALA A 28 -17.50 5.97 6.57
C ALA A 28 -17.99 6.15 8.02
N ALA A 29 -19.19 6.71 8.23
CA ALA A 29 -19.77 6.83 9.58
C ALA A 29 -20.06 5.47 10.23
N CYS A 30 -20.34 4.44 9.41
CA CYS A 30 -20.54 3.07 9.89
C CYS A 30 -19.21 2.47 10.38
N SER A 31 -18.14 2.61 9.60
CA SER A 31 -16.82 2.11 9.99
C SER A 31 -16.28 2.79 11.24
N ALA A 32 -16.40 4.12 11.33
CA ALA A 32 -16.00 4.89 12.52
C ALA A 32 -16.76 4.46 13.79
N ARG A 33 -18.03 4.07 13.64
CA ARG A 33 -18.83 3.58 14.76
C ARG A 33 -18.38 2.20 15.23
N VAL A 34 -18.12 1.27 14.33
CA VAL A 34 -17.59 -0.06 14.67
C VAL A 34 -16.24 0.10 15.38
N GLU A 35 -15.35 0.92 14.80
CA GLU A 35 -14.04 1.23 15.36
C GLU A 35 -14.15 1.78 16.79
N LYS A 36 -15.02 2.78 17.02
CA LYS A 36 -15.25 3.34 18.35
C LYS A 36 -15.80 2.31 19.34
N ALA A 37 -16.71 1.41 18.90
CA ALA A 37 -17.32 0.42 19.77
C ALA A 37 -16.32 -0.66 20.17
N VAL A 38 -15.42 -1.06 19.27
CA VAL A 38 -14.41 -2.08 19.54
C VAL A 38 -13.22 -1.49 20.30
N SER A 39 -12.78 -0.27 19.99
CA SER A 39 -11.71 0.43 20.75
C SER A 39 -12.11 0.72 22.21
N ALA A 40 -13.40 0.66 22.54
CA ALA A 40 -13.88 0.82 23.91
C ALA A 40 -13.90 -0.51 24.70
N VAL A 41 -13.48 -1.61 24.09
CA VAL A 41 -13.41 -2.93 24.74
C VAL A 41 -12.09 -3.03 25.52
N ASP A 42 -12.19 -3.45 26.78
CA ASP A 42 -11.01 -3.66 27.62
C ASP A 42 -10.07 -4.70 26.98
N GLY A 43 -8.80 -4.35 26.86
CA GLY A 43 -7.77 -5.18 26.24
C GLY A 43 -7.56 -4.96 24.73
N VAL A 44 -8.30 -4.06 24.10
CA VAL A 44 -8.03 -3.58 22.73
C VAL A 44 -7.08 -2.40 22.79
N THR A 45 -5.95 -2.48 22.11
CA THR A 45 -4.95 -1.40 22.01
C THR A 45 -5.14 -0.53 20.76
N ASP A 46 -5.41 -1.15 19.62
CA ASP A 46 -5.83 -0.45 18.40
C ASP A 46 -6.91 -1.24 17.67
N CYS A 47 -7.75 -0.52 16.95
CA CYS A 47 -8.79 -1.10 16.11
C CYS A 47 -8.93 -0.26 14.85
N THR A 48 -8.73 -0.88 13.71
CA THR A 48 -8.89 -0.27 12.39
C THR A 48 -9.95 -1.00 11.59
N VAL A 49 -10.93 -0.25 11.05
CA VAL A 49 -12.06 -0.81 10.28
C VAL A 49 -12.01 -0.32 8.85
N SER A 50 -11.83 -1.21 7.89
CA SER A 50 -11.81 -0.91 6.45
C SER A 50 -13.19 -1.09 5.83
N LEU A 51 -13.76 0.01 5.33
CA LEU A 51 -15.01 -0.03 4.57
C LEU A 51 -14.81 -0.67 3.18
N LEU A 52 -13.58 -0.63 2.67
CA LEU A 52 -13.25 -1.09 1.32
C LEU A 52 -13.22 -2.62 1.24
N THR A 53 -12.55 -3.25 2.20
CA THR A 53 -12.41 -4.72 2.30
C THR A 53 -13.53 -5.35 3.15
N ASN A 54 -14.39 -4.54 3.79
CA ASN A 54 -15.35 -4.98 4.79
C ASN A 54 -14.71 -5.81 5.91
N SER A 55 -13.49 -5.43 6.30
CA SER A 55 -12.69 -6.07 7.34
C SER A 55 -12.41 -5.12 8.51
N MET A 56 -12.00 -5.71 9.61
CA MET A 56 -11.56 -5.00 10.81
C MET A 56 -10.33 -5.71 11.35
N SER A 57 -9.28 -4.94 11.62
CA SER A 57 -8.07 -5.39 12.29
C SER A 57 -8.10 -4.91 13.72
N VAL A 58 -7.84 -5.80 14.66
CA VAL A 58 -7.83 -5.49 16.10
C VAL A 58 -6.52 -5.96 16.71
N GLU A 59 -5.86 -5.07 17.41
CA GLU A 59 -4.67 -5.35 18.20
C GLU A 59 -5.03 -5.34 19.68
N GLY A 60 -4.53 -6.30 20.42
CA GLY A 60 -4.74 -6.36 21.87
C GLY A 60 -4.85 -7.77 22.41
N THR A 61 -5.35 -7.86 23.63
CA THR A 61 -5.53 -9.13 24.39
C THR A 61 -7.00 -9.49 24.59
N ALA A 62 -7.93 -8.74 23.98
CA ALA A 62 -9.37 -8.95 24.11
C ALA A 62 -9.82 -10.26 23.42
N ASP A 63 -10.75 -10.98 24.03
CA ASP A 63 -11.32 -12.20 23.47
C ASP A 63 -12.17 -11.92 22.22
N ALA A 64 -12.04 -12.78 21.22
CA ALA A 64 -12.77 -12.67 19.95
C ALA A 64 -14.31 -12.60 20.13
N ALA A 65 -14.87 -13.34 21.09
CA ALA A 65 -16.29 -13.32 21.36
C ALA A 65 -16.74 -11.95 21.92
N THR A 66 -15.90 -11.28 22.70
CA THR A 66 -16.17 -9.94 23.24
C THR A 66 -16.11 -8.88 22.16
N ILE A 67 -15.12 -8.97 21.24
CA ILE A 67 -15.00 -8.11 20.07
C ILE A 67 -16.24 -8.26 19.17
N ILE A 68 -16.64 -9.48 18.84
CA ILE A 68 -17.84 -9.75 18.01
C ILE A 68 -19.08 -9.16 18.66
N ARG A 69 -19.28 -9.34 19.98
CA ARG A 69 -20.43 -8.77 20.71
C ARG A 69 -20.42 -7.23 20.68
N ALA A 70 -19.26 -6.59 20.74
CA ALA A 70 -19.16 -5.12 20.63
C ALA A 70 -19.63 -4.64 19.25
N VAL A 71 -19.24 -5.35 18.18
CA VAL A 71 -19.68 -5.06 16.81
C VAL A 71 -21.21 -5.29 16.66
N GLU A 72 -21.75 -6.34 17.25
CA GLU A 72 -23.20 -6.62 17.23
C GLU A 72 -24.00 -5.55 17.99
N LYS A 73 -23.52 -5.10 19.15
CA LYS A 73 -24.13 -3.97 19.89
C LYS A 73 -24.09 -2.67 19.07
N ALA A 74 -23.06 -2.48 18.23
CA ALA A 74 -23.01 -1.36 17.31
C ALA A 74 -23.99 -1.48 16.12
N GLY A 75 -24.68 -2.64 15.97
CA GLY A 75 -25.68 -2.89 14.94
C GLY A 75 -25.18 -3.59 13.67
N TYR A 76 -23.96 -4.15 13.70
CA TYR A 76 -23.31 -4.83 12.58
C TYR A 76 -23.04 -6.30 12.92
N LYS A 77 -22.58 -7.09 11.94
CA LYS A 77 -22.19 -8.48 12.15
C LYS A 77 -20.72 -8.66 11.91
N ALA A 78 -20.01 -9.33 12.83
CA ALA A 78 -18.61 -9.68 12.66
C ALA A 78 -18.41 -11.19 12.72
N SER A 79 -17.35 -11.66 12.04
CA SER A 79 -16.87 -13.04 12.14
C SER A 79 -15.34 -12.99 12.05
N LYS A 80 -14.65 -13.75 12.93
CA LYS A 80 -13.19 -13.84 12.91
C LYS A 80 -12.75 -14.50 11.60
N MET A 81 -11.78 -13.91 10.91
CA MET A 81 -11.10 -14.56 9.78
C MET A 81 -10.12 -15.57 10.36
N LYS A 82 -10.15 -16.80 9.88
CA LYS A 82 -9.22 -17.83 10.35
C LYS A 82 -7.84 -17.48 9.79
N ALA A 83 -6.87 -17.23 10.66
CA ALA A 83 -5.47 -17.32 10.30
C ALA A 83 -5.20 -18.79 9.92
N GLY A 84 -4.57 -19.01 8.78
CA GLY A 84 -4.39 -20.33 8.20
C GLY A 84 -3.75 -21.33 9.17
N LYS A 85 -4.53 -22.33 9.60
CA LYS A 85 -4.04 -23.62 10.06
C LYS A 85 -4.83 -24.70 9.34
N GLN A 86 -4.12 -25.38 8.45
CA GLN A 86 -4.41 -26.71 7.92
C GLN A 86 -5.87 -27.07 7.65
N SER A 87 -6.35 -26.82 6.46
CA SER A 87 -6.92 -27.81 5.54
C SER A 87 -7.64 -27.12 4.38
N GLY A 88 -7.11 -27.31 3.19
CA GLY A 88 -7.91 -27.27 1.96
C GLY A 88 -8.10 -25.92 1.31
N GLY A 89 -7.17 -25.59 0.42
CA GLY A 89 -7.50 -24.93 -0.84
C GLY A 89 -7.56 -23.40 -0.85
N ALA A 90 -6.88 -22.85 -1.82
CA ALA A 90 -6.98 -21.49 -2.38
C ALA A 90 -8.41 -20.95 -2.66
N THR A 91 -9.44 -21.63 -2.18
CA THR A 91 -10.86 -21.32 -2.40
C THR A 91 -11.41 -20.29 -1.43
N ASP A 92 -10.87 -20.15 -0.22
CA ASP A 92 -11.46 -19.24 0.80
C ASP A 92 -11.01 -17.79 0.61
N GLU A 93 -9.78 -17.53 0.14
CA GLU A 93 -9.30 -16.18 -0.18
C GLU A 93 -9.87 -15.67 -1.51
N ASP A 94 -9.99 -16.54 -2.51
CA ASP A 94 -10.64 -16.23 -3.78
C ASP A 94 -12.13 -15.88 -3.56
N ASP A 95 -12.80 -16.54 -2.60
CA ASP A 95 -14.18 -16.21 -2.20
C ASP A 95 -14.28 -14.90 -1.40
N ALA A 96 -13.25 -14.51 -0.66
CA ALA A 96 -13.23 -13.24 0.08
C ALA A 96 -13.12 -12.02 -0.85
N LEU A 97 -12.45 -12.18 -2.01
CA LEU A 97 -12.27 -11.13 -3.02
C LEU A 97 -13.32 -11.17 -4.14
N LYS A 98 -14.24 -12.15 -4.15
CA LYS A 98 -15.35 -12.20 -5.11
C LYS A 98 -16.28 -11.01 -4.91
N ASP A 99 -16.47 -10.25 -5.98
CA ASP A 99 -17.46 -9.17 -6.05
C ASP A 99 -18.88 -9.74 -6.07
N THR A 100 -19.45 -9.93 -4.88
CA THR A 100 -20.84 -10.37 -4.71
C THR A 100 -21.82 -9.18 -4.66
N GLU A 101 -21.33 -7.96 -4.44
CA GLU A 101 -22.17 -6.78 -4.30
C GLU A 101 -22.59 -6.19 -5.65
N THR A 102 -21.70 -6.08 -6.61
CA THR A 102 -22.00 -5.50 -7.93
C THR A 102 -23.13 -6.23 -8.67
N PRO A 103 -23.18 -7.57 -8.76
CA PRO A 103 -24.29 -8.28 -9.41
C PRO A 103 -25.63 -8.03 -8.73
N LEU A 104 -25.66 -7.96 -7.40
CA LEU A 104 -26.87 -7.69 -6.64
C LEU A 104 -27.37 -6.25 -6.86
N MET A 105 -26.45 -5.27 -6.81
CA MET A 105 -26.76 -3.87 -7.06
C MET A 105 -27.25 -3.66 -8.51
N ARG A 106 -26.64 -4.33 -9.48
CA ARG A 106 -27.06 -4.29 -10.88
C ARG A 106 -28.49 -4.79 -11.06
N LYS A 107 -28.87 -5.92 -10.43
CA LYS A 107 -30.25 -6.44 -10.48
C LYS A 107 -31.26 -5.44 -9.89
N ARG A 108 -30.93 -4.84 -8.75
CA ARG A 108 -31.78 -3.80 -8.13
C ARG A 108 -31.93 -2.56 -8.98
N LEU A 109 -30.81 -2.08 -9.56
CA LEU A 109 -30.82 -0.93 -10.46
C LEU A 109 -31.70 -1.18 -11.66
N ILE A 110 -31.54 -2.32 -12.34
CA ILE A 110 -32.38 -2.66 -13.51
C ILE A 110 -33.85 -2.70 -13.12
N ALA A 111 -34.21 -3.34 -12.00
CA ALA A 111 -35.59 -3.38 -11.52
C ALA A 111 -36.13 -1.98 -11.20
N SER A 112 -35.32 -1.12 -10.54
CA SER A 112 -35.71 0.25 -10.24
C SER A 112 -35.90 1.10 -11.49
N VAL A 113 -35.02 0.97 -12.49
CA VAL A 113 -35.11 1.72 -13.76
C VAL A 113 -36.33 1.29 -14.58
N VAL A 114 -36.60 -0.02 -14.66
CA VAL A 114 -37.77 -0.56 -15.36
C VAL A 114 -39.08 -0.04 -14.77
N LEU A 115 -39.14 0.09 -13.43
CA LEU A 115 -40.31 0.67 -12.75
C LEU A 115 -40.37 2.20 -12.81
N LEU A 116 -39.20 2.87 -12.88
CA LEU A 116 -39.10 4.32 -12.92
C LEU A 116 -39.55 4.90 -14.28
N ILE A 117 -39.25 4.23 -15.39
CA ILE A 117 -39.60 4.72 -16.74
C ILE A 117 -41.12 4.97 -16.87
N PRO A 118 -42.03 4.02 -16.58
CA PRO A 118 -43.45 4.29 -16.64
C PRO A 118 -43.92 5.32 -15.60
N LEU A 119 -43.30 5.35 -14.40
CA LEU A 119 -43.60 6.40 -13.42
C LEU A 119 -43.29 7.81 -13.99
N MET A 120 -42.11 8.00 -14.57
CA MET A 120 -41.70 9.25 -15.16
C MET A 120 -42.54 9.63 -16.39
N TYR A 121 -42.98 8.61 -17.14
CA TYR A 121 -43.89 8.85 -18.29
C TYR A 121 -45.23 9.48 -17.82
N VAL A 122 -45.81 8.95 -16.74
CA VAL A 122 -47.08 9.45 -16.19
C VAL A 122 -46.89 10.79 -15.47
N SER A 123 -45.85 10.95 -14.63
CA SER A 123 -45.69 12.15 -13.81
C SER A 123 -45.17 13.34 -14.62
N MET A 124 -44.08 13.17 -15.40
CA MET A 124 -43.48 14.28 -16.14
C MET A 124 -43.87 14.27 -17.63
N GLY A 125 -43.88 13.10 -18.25
CA GLY A 125 -44.14 12.99 -19.68
C GLY A 125 -45.52 13.51 -20.05
N HIS A 126 -46.57 13.11 -19.34
CA HIS A 126 -47.92 13.60 -19.58
C HIS A 126 -48.13 15.03 -19.05
N MET A 127 -47.70 15.32 -17.81
CA MET A 127 -47.99 16.62 -17.18
C MET A 127 -47.19 17.79 -17.78
N MET A 128 -45.94 17.60 -18.21
CA MET A 128 -45.09 18.67 -18.75
C MET A 128 -45.12 18.74 -20.28
N TRP A 129 -45.21 17.59 -20.96
CA TRP A 129 -45.09 17.49 -22.42
C TRP A 129 -46.34 16.92 -23.09
N ASN A 130 -47.42 16.71 -22.33
CA ASN A 130 -48.71 16.23 -22.80
C ASN A 130 -48.61 14.91 -23.62
N TRP A 131 -47.75 14.00 -23.21
CA TRP A 131 -47.61 12.69 -23.84
C TRP A 131 -48.92 11.91 -23.74
N PRO A 132 -49.30 11.13 -24.79
CA PRO A 132 -50.57 10.44 -24.80
C PRO A 132 -50.66 9.40 -23.72
N LEU A 133 -51.78 9.37 -22.99
CA LEU A 133 -52.15 8.33 -22.04
C LEU A 133 -53.36 7.55 -22.57
N PRO A 134 -53.59 6.31 -22.12
CA PRO A 134 -54.82 5.61 -22.43
C PRO A 134 -56.05 6.41 -22.03
N PRO A 135 -57.18 6.35 -22.79
CA PRO A 135 -58.36 7.17 -22.52
C PRO A 135 -58.92 7.09 -21.10
N PHE A 136 -58.66 5.99 -20.41
CA PHE A 136 -59.07 5.80 -19.00
C PHE A 136 -58.48 6.86 -18.05
N PHE A 137 -57.34 7.46 -18.40
CA PHE A 137 -56.64 8.45 -17.58
C PHE A 137 -57.02 9.90 -17.92
N GLU A 138 -57.73 10.12 -19.06
CA GLU A 138 -58.16 11.47 -19.43
C GLU A 138 -59.15 12.05 -18.40
N GLY A 139 -58.74 13.14 -17.73
CA GLY A 139 -59.51 13.76 -16.65
C GLY A 139 -59.56 12.96 -15.33
N ASN A 140 -58.96 11.78 -15.28
CA ASN A 140 -58.93 10.94 -14.06
C ASN A 140 -57.62 11.12 -13.31
N HIS A 141 -57.45 12.27 -12.66
CA HIS A 141 -56.24 12.61 -11.91
C HIS A 141 -55.98 11.70 -10.70
N VAL A 142 -57.04 11.13 -10.09
CA VAL A 142 -56.92 10.18 -9.00
C VAL A 142 -56.28 8.88 -9.47
N ALA A 143 -56.67 8.36 -10.63
CA ALA A 143 -56.05 7.16 -11.21
C ALA A 143 -54.57 7.39 -11.54
N MET A 144 -54.21 8.55 -12.05
CA MET A 144 -52.81 8.94 -12.29
C MET A 144 -52.00 8.95 -10.98
N GLY A 145 -52.55 9.53 -9.91
CA GLY A 145 -51.89 9.52 -8.58
C GLY A 145 -51.72 8.09 -7.99
N LEU A 146 -52.75 7.25 -8.15
CA LEU A 146 -52.67 5.83 -7.70
C LEU A 146 -51.61 5.03 -8.46
N VAL A 147 -51.48 5.21 -9.77
CA VAL A 147 -50.42 4.57 -10.57
C VAL A 147 -49.05 5.01 -10.11
N GLN A 148 -48.84 6.31 -9.87
CA GLN A 148 -47.58 6.83 -9.35
C GLN A 148 -47.25 6.25 -7.96
N LEU A 149 -48.23 6.16 -7.07
CA LEU A 149 -48.09 5.52 -5.76
C LEU A 149 -47.67 4.08 -5.88
N LEU A 150 -48.31 3.26 -6.72
CA LEU A 150 -48.00 1.85 -6.90
C LEU A 150 -46.57 1.62 -7.40
N PHE A 151 -46.12 2.35 -8.42
CA PHE A 151 -44.74 2.25 -8.92
C PHE A 151 -43.72 2.72 -7.88
N THR A 152 -44.04 3.79 -7.15
CA THR A 152 -43.13 4.27 -6.07
C THR A 152 -42.99 3.25 -4.95
N VAL A 153 -44.11 2.64 -4.49
CA VAL A 153 -44.07 1.58 -3.50
C VAL A 153 -43.21 0.39 -3.98
N ALA A 154 -43.38 -0.02 -5.25
CA ALA A 154 -42.58 -1.11 -5.82
C ALA A 154 -41.09 -0.77 -5.80
N ILE A 155 -40.68 0.45 -6.17
CA ILE A 155 -39.28 0.92 -6.11
C ILE A 155 -38.77 0.97 -4.67
N MET A 156 -39.61 1.43 -3.72
CA MET A 156 -39.25 1.43 -2.29
C MET A 156 -39.02 0.02 -1.75
N VAL A 157 -39.84 -0.97 -2.14
CA VAL A 157 -39.67 -2.38 -1.76
C VAL A 157 -38.36 -2.96 -2.35
N VAL A 158 -38.07 -2.70 -3.63
CA VAL A 158 -36.79 -3.11 -4.25
C VAL A 158 -35.60 -2.54 -3.49
N ASN A 159 -35.73 -1.32 -2.97
CA ASN A 159 -34.67 -0.59 -2.27
C ASN A 159 -34.87 -0.55 -0.73
N GLN A 160 -35.64 -1.46 -0.15
CA GLN A 160 -35.98 -1.49 1.29
C GLN A 160 -34.77 -1.42 2.23
N LYS A 161 -33.60 -1.86 1.78
CA LYS A 161 -32.37 -1.83 2.61
C LYS A 161 -32.01 -0.42 3.08
N PHE A 162 -32.25 0.63 2.25
CA PHE A 162 -32.00 2.00 2.65
C PHE A 162 -32.85 2.41 3.85
N PHE A 163 -34.13 2.01 3.86
CA PHE A 163 -35.04 2.29 4.97
C PHE A 163 -34.63 1.50 6.22
N VAL A 164 -34.40 0.20 6.09
CA VAL A 164 -34.04 -0.64 7.24
C VAL A 164 -32.73 -0.15 7.90
N ASN A 165 -31.69 0.14 7.11
CA ASN A 165 -30.41 0.61 7.64
C ASN A 165 -30.51 2.05 8.16
N GLY A 166 -31.22 2.92 7.42
CA GLY A 166 -31.40 4.33 7.78
C GLY A 166 -32.14 4.50 9.09
N PHE A 167 -33.29 3.84 9.29
CA PHE A 167 -34.05 3.91 10.52
C PHE A 167 -33.35 3.21 11.69
N LYS A 168 -32.68 2.09 11.47
CA LYS A 168 -31.81 1.49 12.48
C LYS A 168 -30.73 2.47 12.95
N GLY A 169 -30.07 3.16 12.02
CA GLY A 169 -29.09 4.21 12.34
C GLY A 169 -29.68 5.31 13.21
N LEU A 170 -30.88 5.77 12.89
CA LEU A 170 -31.58 6.83 13.63
C LEU A 170 -31.95 6.37 15.05
N ILE A 171 -32.54 5.17 15.22
CA ILE A 171 -32.93 4.60 16.53
C ILE A 171 -31.69 4.44 17.44
N HIS A 172 -30.56 4.04 16.88
CA HIS A 172 -29.34 3.88 17.64
C HIS A 172 -28.53 5.18 17.80
N ARG A 173 -29.10 6.35 17.51
CA ARG A 173 -28.46 7.68 17.59
C ARG A 173 -27.16 7.78 16.79
N ALA A 174 -27.09 7.08 15.67
CA ALA A 174 -25.98 7.11 14.74
C ALA A 174 -26.50 7.20 13.31
N PRO A 175 -27.10 8.34 12.95
CA PRO A 175 -27.60 8.55 11.60
C PRO A 175 -26.44 8.42 10.60
N ASN A 176 -26.72 7.79 9.48
CA ASN A 176 -25.77 7.51 8.42
C ASN A 176 -26.33 7.99 7.07
N MET A 177 -25.62 7.74 5.98
CA MET A 177 -26.04 8.07 4.64
C MET A 177 -27.44 7.49 4.31
N ASP A 178 -27.68 6.22 4.65
CA ASP A 178 -28.96 5.56 4.39
C ASP A 178 -30.10 6.24 5.17
N THR A 179 -29.81 6.90 6.31
CA THR A 179 -30.75 7.72 7.06
C THR A 179 -31.21 8.94 6.27
N LEU A 180 -30.30 9.67 5.62
CA LEU A 180 -30.64 10.86 4.81
C LEU A 180 -31.55 10.48 3.64
N VAL A 181 -31.19 9.38 2.96
CA VAL A 181 -31.95 8.82 1.85
C VAL A 181 -33.34 8.36 2.29
N ALA A 182 -33.40 7.61 3.39
CA ALA A 182 -34.65 7.11 3.93
C ALA A 182 -35.59 8.25 4.37
N LEU A 183 -35.06 9.27 5.05
CA LEU A 183 -35.83 10.43 5.49
C LEU A 183 -36.35 11.24 4.28
N GLY A 184 -35.48 11.53 3.28
CA GLY A 184 -35.88 12.29 2.09
C GLY A 184 -36.95 11.57 1.26
N SER A 185 -36.69 10.27 0.97
CA SER A 185 -37.66 9.46 0.19
C SER A 185 -38.99 9.21 0.95
N ALA A 186 -38.94 8.91 2.25
CA ALA A 186 -40.12 8.70 3.07
C ALA A 186 -40.95 9.99 3.21
N ALA A 187 -40.29 11.14 3.43
CA ALA A 187 -40.96 12.43 3.52
C ALA A 187 -41.69 12.77 2.21
N SER A 188 -41.02 12.59 1.06
CA SER A 188 -41.61 12.77 -0.26
C SER A 188 -42.86 11.87 -0.46
N PHE A 189 -42.70 10.59 -0.10
CA PHE A 189 -43.78 9.61 -0.24
C PHE A 189 -44.97 9.91 0.68
N ILE A 190 -44.73 10.17 1.96
CA ILE A 190 -45.78 10.43 2.95
C ILE A 190 -46.57 11.70 2.56
N TYR A 191 -45.86 12.74 2.15
CA TYR A 191 -46.53 13.99 1.69
C TYR A 191 -47.37 13.78 0.43
N SER A 192 -46.86 13.03 -0.55
CA SER A 192 -47.61 12.70 -1.76
C SER A 192 -48.85 11.88 -1.49
N VAL A 193 -48.78 10.95 -0.51
CA VAL A 193 -49.95 10.20 -0.04
C VAL A 193 -50.97 11.16 0.58
N TYR A 194 -50.55 12.11 1.41
CA TYR A 194 -51.43 13.15 1.96
C TYR A 194 -52.07 13.97 0.85
N ALA A 195 -51.30 14.47 -0.13
CA ALA A 195 -51.78 15.21 -1.25
C ALA A 195 -52.81 14.43 -2.11
N LEU A 196 -52.57 13.12 -2.29
CA LEU A 196 -53.50 12.21 -2.97
C LEU A 196 -54.83 12.09 -2.23
N PHE A 197 -54.83 11.92 -0.91
CA PHE A 197 -56.06 11.91 -0.11
C PHE A 197 -56.79 13.26 -0.12
N ALA A 198 -56.04 14.37 -0.03
CA ALA A 198 -56.64 15.72 -0.13
C ALA A 198 -57.22 15.98 -1.51
N MET A 199 -56.58 15.46 -2.58
CA MET A 199 -57.12 15.53 -3.95
C MET A 199 -58.40 14.71 -4.08
N THR A 200 -58.52 13.54 -3.48
CA THR A 200 -59.81 12.78 -3.52
C THR A 200 -60.95 13.52 -2.82
N ASP A 201 -60.70 14.24 -1.72
CA ASP A 201 -61.68 15.09 -1.05
C ASP A 201 -62.11 16.28 -1.95
N ALA A 202 -61.14 16.89 -2.63
CA ALA A 202 -61.41 17.97 -3.59
C ALA A 202 -62.25 17.50 -4.79
N VAL A 203 -62.01 16.30 -5.34
CA VAL A 203 -62.81 15.67 -6.36
C VAL A 203 -64.27 15.48 -5.91
N VAL A 204 -64.46 14.93 -4.69
CA VAL A 204 -65.81 14.74 -4.12
C VAL A 204 -66.55 16.06 -3.94
N LYS A 205 -65.84 17.15 -3.64
CA LYS A 205 -66.40 18.50 -3.49
C LYS A 205 -66.53 19.30 -4.79
N GLY A 206 -66.11 18.75 -5.93
CA GLY A 206 -66.19 19.42 -7.24
C GLY A 206 -65.27 20.63 -7.35
N GLN A 207 -64.12 20.62 -6.68
CA GLN A 207 -63.16 21.73 -6.63
C GLN A 207 -62.00 21.48 -7.61
N ASP A 208 -62.23 21.63 -8.90
CA ASP A 208 -61.26 21.29 -9.96
C ASP A 208 -59.91 22.03 -9.82
N ASP A 209 -59.93 23.30 -9.40
CA ASP A 209 -58.68 24.08 -9.16
C ASP A 209 -57.83 23.45 -8.04
N MET A 210 -58.48 22.92 -6.99
CA MET A 210 -57.79 22.26 -5.86
C MET A 210 -57.30 20.88 -6.28
N VAL A 211 -57.99 20.16 -7.15
CA VAL A 211 -57.53 18.90 -7.72
C VAL A 211 -56.22 19.12 -8.49
N MET A 212 -56.18 20.10 -9.35
CA MET A 212 -54.97 20.47 -10.10
C MET A 212 -53.84 20.94 -9.18
N HIS A 213 -54.17 21.73 -8.14
CA HIS A 213 -53.18 22.15 -7.14
C HIS A 213 -52.50 20.95 -6.46
N TYR A 214 -53.25 20.00 -5.91
CA TYR A 214 -52.68 18.81 -5.25
C TYR A 214 -51.99 17.90 -6.24
N MET A 215 -52.39 17.83 -7.50
CA MET A 215 -51.71 17.04 -8.51
C MET A 215 -50.28 17.55 -8.78
N HIS A 216 -50.09 18.88 -8.77
CA HIS A 216 -48.78 19.51 -8.90
C HIS A 216 -47.92 19.38 -7.65
N GLU A 217 -48.48 19.01 -6.51
CA GLU A 217 -47.79 18.80 -5.24
C GLU A 217 -47.36 17.34 -5.01
N PHE A 218 -47.46 16.45 -5.99
CA PHE A 218 -46.96 15.11 -5.89
C PHE A 218 -45.42 15.09 -5.99
N TYR A 219 -44.77 14.32 -5.12
CA TYR A 219 -43.35 14.05 -5.10
C TYR A 219 -43.07 12.54 -5.17
N PHE A 220 -44.01 11.74 -5.72
CA PHE A 220 -43.84 10.29 -5.90
C PHE A 220 -42.61 9.96 -6.75
N GLU A 221 -42.46 10.70 -7.90
CA GLU A 221 -41.30 10.56 -8.78
C GLU A 221 -40.01 10.98 -8.09
N SER A 222 -40.05 12.01 -7.24
CA SER A 222 -38.87 12.42 -6.46
C SER A 222 -38.42 11.33 -5.49
N ALA A 223 -39.36 10.70 -4.74
CA ALA A 223 -39.08 9.59 -3.85
C ALA A 223 -38.41 8.41 -4.58
N ALA A 224 -38.97 8.06 -5.75
CA ALA A 224 -38.48 6.96 -6.59
C ALA A 224 -37.12 7.25 -7.24
N MET A 225 -36.97 8.48 -7.76
CA MET A 225 -35.76 8.96 -8.43
C MET A 225 -34.57 9.02 -7.45
N ILE A 226 -34.79 9.54 -6.23
CA ILE A 226 -33.73 9.56 -5.16
C ILE A 226 -33.19 8.15 -4.95
N LEU A 227 -34.06 7.15 -4.73
CA LEU A 227 -33.64 5.76 -4.50
C LEU A 227 -32.92 5.16 -5.69
N THR A 228 -33.40 5.43 -6.91
CA THR A 228 -32.81 4.89 -8.14
C THR A 228 -31.43 5.51 -8.40
N LEU A 229 -31.29 6.85 -8.33
CA LEU A 229 -30.02 7.53 -8.57
C LEU A 229 -28.97 7.17 -7.51
N ILE A 230 -29.38 7.02 -6.24
CA ILE A 230 -28.47 6.56 -5.20
C ILE A 230 -28.03 5.11 -5.46
N THR A 231 -28.93 4.27 -5.97
CA THR A 231 -28.56 2.90 -6.37
C THR A 231 -27.56 2.89 -7.54
N VAL A 232 -27.66 3.86 -8.50
CA VAL A 232 -26.62 4.08 -9.53
C VAL A 232 -25.27 4.42 -8.88
N GLY A 233 -25.27 5.40 -7.98
CA GLY A 233 -24.05 5.79 -7.26
C GLY A 233 -23.42 4.60 -6.51
N LYS A 234 -24.20 3.82 -5.79
CA LYS A 234 -23.76 2.63 -5.08
C LYS A 234 -23.27 1.51 -6.00
N MET A 235 -23.88 1.32 -7.15
CA MET A 235 -23.40 0.37 -8.15
C MET A 235 -22.03 0.80 -8.72
N LEU A 236 -21.86 2.09 -9.04
CA LEU A 236 -20.58 2.64 -9.50
C LEU A 236 -19.51 2.51 -8.43
N GLU A 237 -19.85 2.76 -7.17
CA GLU A 237 -18.98 2.53 -6.01
C GLU A 237 -18.52 1.06 -5.92
N ALA A 238 -19.46 0.10 -5.95
CA ALA A 238 -19.16 -1.32 -5.88
C ALA A 238 -18.26 -1.78 -7.05
N LYS A 239 -18.59 -1.37 -8.28
CA LYS A 239 -17.77 -1.66 -9.47
C LYS A 239 -16.36 -1.09 -9.37
N SER A 240 -16.21 0.08 -8.76
CA SER A 240 -14.92 0.74 -8.60
C SER A 240 -14.08 0.07 -7.52
N LYS A 241 -14.69 -0.34 -6.40
CA LYS A 241 -14.06 -1.19 -5.39
C LYS A 241 -13.54 -2.50 -6.01
N GLY A 242 -14.33 -3.14 -6.88
CA GLY A 242 -13.90 -4.34 -7.60
C GLY A 242 -12.65 -4.10 -8.47
N LYS A 243 -12.59 -2.98 -9.20
CA LYS A 243 -11.42 -2.64 -10.04
C LYS A 243 -10.16 -2.34 -9.22
N THR A 244 -10.28 -1.79 -8.02
CA THR A 244 -9.13 -1.49 -7.17
C THR A 244 -8.51 -2.76 -6.57
N THR A 245 -9.29 -3.84 -6.41
CA THR A 245 -8.78 -5.17 -6.00
C THR A 245 -8.20 -5.99 -7.15
N ASP A 246 -8.33 -5.55 -8.40
CA ASP A 246 -7.85 -6.30 -9.57
C ASP A 246 -6.32 -6.43 -9.61
N ALA A 247 -5.58 -5.47 -9.05
CA ALA A 247 -4.12 -5.56 -8.92
C ALA A 247 -3.72 -6.73 -8.01
N LEU A 248 -4.37 -6.86 -6.84
CA LEU A 248 -4.15 -7.97 -5.91
C LEU A 248 -4.54 -9.32 -6.53
N LYS A 249 -5.71 -9.38 -7.18
CA LYS A 249 -6.14 -10.57 -7.94
C LYS A 249 -5.18 -10.93 -9.07
N GLY A 250 -4.53 -9.92 -9.67
CA GLY A 250 -3.51 -10.12 -10.69
C GLY A 250 -2.31 -10.86 -10.14
N LEU A 251 -1.80 -10.45 -8.97
CA LEU A 251 -0.69 -11.12 -8.28
C LEU A 251 -1.06 -12.56 -7.87
N MET A 252 -2.23 -12.77 -7.27
CA MET A 252 -2.71 -14.10 -6.87
C MET A 252 -2.85 -15.08 -8.04
N LYS A 253 -3.18 -14.60 -9.24
CA LYS A 253 -3.30 -15.44 -10.44
C LYS A 253 -1.96 -15.92 -11.00
N LEU A 254 -0.84 -15.30 -10.58
CA LEU A 254 0.50 -15.70 -11.02
C LEU A 254 0.98 -16.97 -10.31
N ALA A 255 0.47 -17.27 -9.12
CA ALA A 255 0.80 -18.49 -8.39
C ALA A 255 0.31 -19.74 -9.16
N PRO A 256 1.20 -20.68 -9.52
CA PRO A 256 0.80 -21.96 -10.07
C PRO A 256 -0.01 -22.76 -9.03
N LYS A 257 -0.90 -23.62 -9.50
CA LYS A 257 -1.69 -24.51 -8.60
C LYS A 257 -1.05 -25.87 -8.41
N THR A 258 -0.11 -26.22 -9.27
CA THR A 258 0.58 -27.51 -9.27
C THR A 258 2.07 -27.30 -9.47
N ALA A 259 2.87 -28.23 -8.99
CA ALA A 259 4.31 -28.30 -9.18
C ALA A 259 4.71 -29.69 -9.66
N VAL A 260 5.87 -29.80 -10.32
CA VAL A 260 6.45 -31.06 -10.73
C VAL A 260 7.51 -31.45 -9.67
N LEU A 261 7.12 -32.28 -8.72
CA LEU A 261 8.01 -32.85 -7.70
C LEU A 261 8.91 -33.92 -8.32
N VAL A 262 10.21 -33.89 -8.03
CA VAL A 262 11.17 -34.90 -8.46
C VAL A 262 11.60 -35.72 -7.24
N LYS A 263 11.21 -36.99 -7.19
CA LYS A 263 11.57 -37.90 -6.09
C LYS A 263 12.16 -39.18 -6.67
N ASP A 264 13.34 -39.54 -6.20
CA ASP A 264 14.09 -40.73 -6.68
C ASP A 264 14.26 -40.75 -8.22
N GLY A 265 14.42 -39.58 -8.85
CA GLY A 265 14.54 -39.44 -10.32
C GLY A 265 13.25 -39.55 -11.08
N VAL A 266 12.09 -39.65 -10.41
CA VAL A 266 10.75 -39.72 -11.05
C VAL A 266 10.02 -38.39 -10.86
N GLU A 267 9.54 -37.83 -11.95
CA GLU A 267 8.73 -36.62 -11.96
C GLU A 267 7.25 -36.95 -11.68
N GLN A 268 6.66 -36.25 -10.72
CA GLN A 268 5.25 -36.37 -10.35
C GLN A 268 4.61 -35.00 -10.23
N THR A 269 3.52 -34.74 -10.96
CA THR A 269 2.74 -33.50 -10.79
C THR A 269 1.91 -33.60 -9.51
N VAL A 270 2.14 -32.69 -8.58
CA VAL A 270 1.45 -32.60 -7.28
C VAL A 270 0.82 -31.22 -7.10
N PRO A 271 -0.25 -31.09 -6.29
CA PRO A 271 -0.69 -29.79 -5.79
C PRO A 271 0.44 -29.07 -5.06
N ILE A 272 0.52 -27.73 -5.18
CA ILE A 272 1.60 -26.94 -4.60
C ILE A 272 1.66 -27.07 -3.07
N GLU A 273 0.53 -27.32 -2.43
CA GLU A 273 0.40 -27.48 -0.97
C GLU A 273 1.09 -28.77 -0.45
N GLN A 274 1.46 -29.67 -1.33
CA GLN A 274 2.18 -30.91 -0.99
C GLN A 274 3.69 -30.77 -1.08
N LEU A 275 4.22 -29.64 -1.53
CA LEU A 275 5.65 -29.35 -1.52
C LEU A 275 6.10 -28.98 -0.11
N HIS A 276 7.26 -29.49 0.28
CA HIS A 276 7.92 -29.21 1.55
C HIS A 276 9.30 -28.59 1.31
N ILE A 277 9.81 -27.90 2.30
CA ILE A 277 11.19 -27.38 2.26
C ILE A 277 12.16 -28.54 2.09
N GLY A 278 13.11 -28.40 1.15
CA GLY A 278 14.07 -29.41 0.77
C GLY A 278 13.63 -30.34 -0.36
N ASP A 279 12.36 -30.28 -0.79
CA ASP A 279 11.90 -31.05 -1.97
C ASP A 279 12.51 -30.52 -3.26
N LEU A 280 12.86 -31.44 -4.17
CA LEU A 280 13.32 -31.09 -5.52
C LEU A 280 12.11 -30.94 -6.45
N PHE A 281 12.08 -29.84 -7.21
CA PHE A 281 11.04 -29.59 -8.19
C PHE A 281 11.63 -29.18 -9.55
N ALA A 282 10.99 -29.62 -10.61
CA ALA A 282 11.39 -29.30 -11.98
C ALA A 282 10.55 -28.16 -12.55
N VAL A 283 11.18 -27.27 -13.32
CA VAL A 283 10.52 -26.17 -14.04
C VAL A 283 10.98 -26.16 -15.49
N ARG A 284 10.04 -26.39 -16.40
CA ARG A 284 10.29 -26.41 -17.84
C ARG A 284 10.17 -25.01 -18.46
N PRO A 285 10.73 -24.79 -19.65
CA PRO A 285 10.52 -23.55 -20.41
C PRO A 285 9.02 -23.24 -20.58
N GLY A 286 8.65 -21.99 -20.27
CA GLY A 286 7.25 -21.52 -20.32
C GLY A 286 6.44 -21.80 -19.06
N GLU A 287 6.99 -22.45 -18.03
CA GLU A 287 6.31 -22.69 -16.76
C GLU A 287 6.69 -21.63 -15.72
N ASN A 288 5.74 -21.30 -14.85
CA ASN A 288 6.02 -20.47 -13.69
C ASN A 288 6.66 -21.30 -12.58
N ILE A 289 7.63 -20.71 -11.89
CA ILE A 289 8.28 -21.29 -10.72
C ILE A 289 7.25 -21.43 -9.59
N PRO A 290 7.06 -22.63 -9.01
CA PRO A 290 5.97 -22.87 -8.07
C PRO A 290 6.21 -22.30 -6.66
N VAL A 291 7.43 -22.40 -6.16
CA VAL A 291 7.83 -21.98 -4.80
C VAL A 291 9.23 -21.36 -4.84
N ASP A 292 9.64 -20.66 -3.78
CA ASP A 292 10.99 -20.12 -3.69
C ASP A 292 12.01 -21.26 -3.49
N GLY A 293 13.19 -21.14 -4.11
CA GLY A 293 14.21 -22.16 -4.05
C GLY A 293 15.57 -21.71 -4.58
N PHE A 294 16.49 -22.67 -4.67
CA PHE A 294 17.78 -22.50 -5.35
C PHE A 294 17.90 -23.48 -6.51
N VAL A 295 18.51 -23.03 -7.62
CA VAL A 295 18.82 -23.89 -8.74
C VAL A 295 19.87 -24.93 -8.31
N LYS A 296 19.55 -26.22 -8.45
CA LYS A 296 20.50 -27.33 -8.21
C LYS A 296 21.20 -27.75 -9.51
N GLU A 297 20.43 -27.85 -10.60
CA GLU A 297 20.92 -28.26 -11.90
C GLU A 297 20.19 -27.48 -13.02
N GLY A 298 20.92 -27.25 -14.10
CA GLY A 298 20.40 -26.51 -15.25
C GLY A 298 20.76 -25.04 -15.24
N ASN A 299 20.53 -24.38 -16.37
CA ASN A 299 20.68 -22.94 -16.54
C ASN A 299 19.55 -22.40 -17.40
N SER A 300 19.03 -21.22 -17.09
CA SER A 300 17.95 -20.60 -17.84
C SER A 300 17.86 -19.11 -17.62
N ALA A 301 17.25 -18.41 -18.56
CA ALA A 301 16.80 -17.04 -18.38
C ALA A 301 15.40 -17.04 -17.72
N VAL A 302 15.26 -16.40 -16.58
CA VAL A 302 14.02 -16.30 -15.80
C VAL A 302 13.49 -14.88 -15.86
N ASN A 303 12.23 -14.72 -16.26
CA ASN A 303 11.55 -13.43 -16.25
C ASN A 303 10.94 -13.17 -14.87
N GLU A 304 11.52 -12.24 -14.14
CA GLU A 304 11.09 -11.84 -12.80
C GLU A 304 10.16 -10.62 -12.79
N SER A 305 9.69 -10.16 -13.98
CA SER A 305 8.86 -8.95 -14.11
C SER A 305 7.58 -8.95 -13.29
N ALA A 306 7.07 -10.13 -12.96
CA ALA A 306 5.89 -10.29 -12.10
C ALA A 306 6.10 -9.75 -10.67
N LEU A 307 7.31 -9.87 -10.15
CA LEU A 307 7.68 -9.44 -8.79
C LEU A 307 8.46 -8.11 -8.80
N THR A 308 9.39 -7.99 -9.73
CA THR A 308 10.29 -6.82 -9.78
C THR A 308 9.80 -5.71 -10.71
N GLY A 309 8.92 -6.03 -11.68
CA GLY A 309 8.49 -5.12 -12.74
C GLY A 309 9.56 -4.89 -13.83
N GLU A 310 10.66 -5.66 -13.85
CA GLU A 310 11.69 -5.60 -14.89
C GLU A 310 11.41 -6.59 -16.00
N SER A 311 11.43 -6.10 -17.24
CA SER A 311 11.13 -6.96 -18.41
C SER A 311 12.34 -7.73 -18.94
N ILE A 312 13.56 -7.41 -18.46
CA ILE A 312 14.78 -8.09 -18.89
C ILE A 312 14.91 -9.38 -18.08
N PRO A 313 14.96 -10.54 -18.73
CA PRO A 313 15.17 -11.81 -18.04
C PRO A 313 16.54 -11.85 -17.36
N VAL A 314 16.60 -12.54 -16.22
CA VAL A 314 17.82 -12.75 -15.41
C VAL A 314 18.32 -14.16 -15.65
N ASP A 315 19.59 -14.33 -16.01
CA ASP A 315 20.20 -15.64 -16.13
C ASP A 315 20.37 -16.29 -14.75
N LYS A 316 19.95 -17.55 -14.63
CA LYS A 316 20.03 -18.37 -13.42
C LYS A 316 20.90 -19.59 -13.69
N ASN A 317 21.88 -19.77 -12.82
CA ASN A 317 22.83 -20.87 -12.81
C ASN A 317 22.70 -21.69 -11.53
N PRO A 318 23.30 -22.87 -11.42
CA PRO A 318 23.32 -23.64 -10.17
C PRO A 318 23.85 -22.80 -8.99
N GLY A 319 23.08 -22.77 -7.90
CA GLY A 319 23.32 -21.96 -6.72
C GLY A 319 22.55 -20.65 -6.66
N ASP A 320 21.98 -20.18 -7.77
CA ASP A 320 21.22 -18.93 -7.81
C ASP A 320 19.81 -19.11 -7.22
N PRO A 321 19.28 -18.08 -6.50
CA PRO A 321 17.93 -18.12 -5.97
C PRO A 321 16.88 -17.92 -7.08
N VAL A 322 15.75 -18.61 -6.93
CA VAL A 322 14.56 -18.45 -7.75
C VAL A 322 13.33 -18.16 -6.89
N SER A 323 12.44 -17.33 -7.38
CA SER A 323 11.25 -16.90 -6.64
C SER A 323 9.97 -17.42 -7.27
N ALA A 324 8.99 -17.74 -6.43
CA ALA A 324 7.65 -18.16 -6.83
C ALA A 324 7.00 -17.18 -7.82
N ALA A 325 6.21 -17.69 -8.76
CA ALA A 325 5.48 -16.96 -9.80
C ALA A 325 6.33 -16.24 -10.86
N THR A 326 7.65 -16.38 -10.85
CA THR A 326 8.53 -15.95 -11.95
C THR A 326 8.49 -16.97 -13.09
N LEU A 327 8.68 -16.52 -14.35
CA LEU A 327 8.50 -17.34 -15.55
C LEU A 327 9.84 -17.85 -16.07
N ASN A 328 10.03 -19.16 -16.11
CA ASN A 328 11.17 -19.78 -16.76
C ASN A 328 11.04 -19.70 -18.29
N GLN A 329 12.02 -19.12 -19.00
CA GLN A 329 11.89 -18.84 -20.43
C GLN A 329 12.55 -19.87 -21.36
N SER A 330 13.74 -20.37 -21.02
CA SER A 330 14.57 -21.05 -22.03
C SER A 330 15.05 -22.45 -21.65
N GLY A 331 15.62 -22.64 -20.46
CA GLY A 331 16.24 -23.88 -20.03
C GLY A 331 15.37 -24.72 -19.10
N TYR A 332 15.75 -25.98 -18.89
CA TYR A 332 15.21 -26.82 -17.83
C TYR A 332 15.92 -26.46 -16.51
N LEU A 333 15.17 -26.27 -15.45
CA LEU A 333 15.71 -26.03 -14.11
C LEU A 333 15.25 -27.12 -13.15
N LEU A 334 16.19 -27.70 -12.41
CA LEU A 334 15.90 -28.50 -11.23
C LEU A 334 16.26 -27.66 -9.99
N CYS A 335 15.26 -27.37 -9.18
CA CYS A 335 15.40 -26.48 -8.02
C CYS A 335 15.08 -27.21 -6.72
N GLU A 336 15.69 -26.78 -5.61
CA GLU A 336 15.35 -27.22 -4.26
C GLU A 336 14.54 -26.16 -3.55
N ALA A 337 13.39 -26.54 -2.96
CA ALA A 337 12.48 -25.64 -2.28
C ALA A 337 13.07 -25.12 -0.96
N THR A 338 13.07 -23.81 -0.76
CA THR A 338 13.52 -23.12 0.47
C THR A 338 12.39 -22.51 1.27
N ARG A 339 11.33 -22.02 0.58
CA ARG A 339 10.13 -21.48 1.20
C ARG A 339 8.91 -22.00 0.46
N VAL A 340 7.89 -22.41 1.21
CA VAL A 340 6.66 -23.00 0.67
C VAL A 340 5.41 -22.37 1.30
N GLY A 341 4.28 -22.43 0.62
CA GLY A 341 3.01 -21.96 1.13
C GLY A 341 2.97 -20.45 1.42
N GLU A 342 2.62 -20.08 2.63
CA GLU A 342 2.48 -18.67 3.06
C GLU A 342 3.83 -17.94 3.20
N ASP A 343 4.93 -18.69 3.34
CA ASP A 343 6.27 -18.14 3.52
C ASP A 343 6.96 -17.77 2.20
N THR A 344 6.35 -18.10 1.04
CA THR A 344 6.91 -17.70 -0.27
C THR A 344 6.91 -16.19 -0.45
N THR A 345 7.91 -15.68 -1.17
CA THR A 345 8.04 -14.25 -1.50
C THR A 345 6.75 -13.67 -2.09
N LEU A 346 6.10 -14.42 -3.01
CA LEU A 346 4.81 -13.99 -3.56
C LEU A 346 3.72 -13.87 -2.50
N SER A 347 3.59 -14.86 -1.60
CA SER A 347 2.60 -14.85 -0.53
C SER A 347 2.84 -13.66 0.42
N GLN A 348 4.09 -13.39 0.80
CA GLN A 348 4.44 -12.23 1.62
C GLN A 348 4.07 -10.91 0.94
N ILE A 349 4.30 -10.76 -0.37
CA ILE A 349 3.89 -9.58 -1.15
C ILE A 349 2.36 -9.43 -1.12
N ILE A 350 1.61 -10.52 -1.33
CA ILE A 350 0.14 -10.52 -1.29
C ILE A 350 -0.35 -10.09 0.10
N HIS A 351 0.23 -10.62 1.17
CA HIS A 351 -0.10 -10.24 2.55
C HIS A 351 0.19 -8.76 2.81
N MET A 352 1.37 -8.24 2.45
CA MET A 352 1.71 -6.83 2.62
C MET A 352 0.73 -5.90 1.89
N VAL A 353 0.37 -6.21 0.65
CA VAL A 353 -0.60 -5.40 -0.12
C VAL A 353 -2.01 -5.49 0.48
N SER A 354 -2.40 -6.67 0.99
CA SER A 354 -3.69 -6.89 1.66
C SER A 354 -3.77 -6.11 2.99
N ASP A 355 -2.73 -6.17 3.81
CA ASP A 355 -2.65 -5.47 5.09
C ASP A 355 -2.64 -3.95 4.90
N ALA A 356 -1.91 -3.46 3.90
CA ALA A 356 -1.97 -2.05 3.52
C ALA A 356 -3.38 -1.61 3.12
N ALA A 357 -4.17 -2.48 2.49
CA ALA A 357 -5.56 -2.19 2.15
C ALA A 357 -6.50 -2.27 3.37
N ALA A 358 -6.15 -3.05 4.38
CA ALA A 358 -6.92 -3.22 5.61
C ALA A 358 -6.68 -2.09 6.64
N THR A 359 -5.50 -1.47 6.61
CA THR A 359 -5.13 -0.38 7.51
C THR A 359 -5.70 0.98 7.06
N LYS A 360 -5.79 1.95 7.98
CA LYS A 360 -6.26 3.30 7.69
C LYS A 360 -5.16 4.33 7.87
N ALA A 361 -4.94 5.13 6.84
CA ALA A 361 -4.08 6.31 6.91
C ALA A 361 -4.65 7.37 7.89
N PRO A 362 -3.82 8.17 8.55
CA PRO A 362 -4.24 9.25 9.44
C PRO A 362 -5.27 10.20 8.81
N ILE A 363 -5.08 10.57 7.55
CA ILE A 363 -6.01 11.43 6.81
C ILE A 363 -7.41 10.79 6.65
N ALA A 364 -7.48 9.46 6.54
CA ALA A 364 -8.74 8.73 6.48
C ALA A 364 -9.47 8.76 7.82
N LYS A 365 -8.75 8.62 8.94
CA LYS A 365 -9.32 8.73 10.30
C LYS A 365 -9.96 10.12 10.52
N VAL A 366 -9.33 11.19 10.01
CA VAL A 366 -9.88 12.56 10.06
C VAL A 366 -11.16 12.67 9.20
N ALA A 367 -11.14 12.16 7.99
CA ALA A 367 -12.32 12.18 7.09
C ALA A 367 -13.51 11.42 7.70
N ASP A 368 -13.28 10.27 8.33
CA ASP A 368 -14.31 9.48 9.02
C ASP A 368 -14.92 10.24 10.20
N LYS A 369 -14.10 10.92 11.00
CA LYS A 369 -14.55 11.75 12.12
C LYS A 369 -15.45 12.90 11.64
N VAL A 370 -15.05 13.57 10.56
CA VAL A 370 -15.85 14.62 9.93
C VAL A 370 -17.18 14.06 9.44
N SER A 371 -17.19 12.91 8.77
CA SER A 371 -18.42 12.24 8.30
C SER A 371 -19.39 11.91 9.43
N GLY A 372 -18.89 11.52 10.59
CA GLY A 372 -19.73 11.18 11.77
C GLY A 372 -20.49 12.38 12.33
N VAL A 373 -19.94 13.58 12.23
CA VAL A 373 -20.58 14.84 12.70
C VAL A 373 -21.43 15.47 11.60
N PHE A 374 -21.07 15.26 10.35
CA PHE A 374 -21.70 15.90 9.19
C PHE A 374 -23.19 15.53 9.04
N VAL A 375 -23.56 14.26 9.16
CA VAL A 375 -24.95 13.80 8.97
C VAL A 375 -25.91 14.41 9.99
N PRO A 376 -25.65 14.44 11.31
CA PRO A 376 -26.48 15.17 12.27
C PRO A 376 -26.65 16.67 11.95
N ILE A 377 -25.57 17.34 11.53
CA ILE A 377 -25.60 18.76 11.14
C ILE A 377 -26.54 18.97 9.96
N VAL A 378 -26.45 18.13 8.94
CA VAL A 378 -27.30 18.22 7.75
C VAL A 378 -28.77 18.01 8.09
N ILE A 379 -29.11 17.05 8.95
CA ILE A 379 -30.49 16.87 9.41
C ILE A 379 -30.98 18.14 10.12
N SER A 380 -30.16 18.76 10.96
CA SER A 380 -30.50 20.03 11.62
C SER A 380 -30.72 21.16 10.62
N ILE A 381 -29.83 21.31 9.62
CA ILE A 381 -29.98 22.28 8.55
C ILE A 381 -31.29 22.06 7.77
N ALA A 382 -31.64 20.81 7.45
CA ALA A 382 -32.89 20.50 6.74
C ALA A 382 -34.13 20.89 7.55
N ILE A 383 -34.13 20.60 8.88
CA ILE A 383 -35.20 21.00 9.79
C ILE A 383 -35.33 22.52 9.85
N VAL A 384 -34.20 23.23 10.02
CA VAL A 384 -34.17 24.70 10.06
C VAL A 384 -34.65 25.28 8.75
N THR A 385 -34.23 24.72 7.61
CA THR A 385 -34.70 25.14 6.27
C THR A 385 -36.21 25.00 6.15
N PHE A 386 -36.79 23.86 6.58
CA PHE A 386 -38.23 23.65 6.58
C PHE A 386 -38.95 24.71 7.41
N VAL A 387 -38.50 24.92 8.65
CA VAL A 387 -39.12 25.89 9.58
C VAL A 387 -39.05 27.34 9.03
N ILE A 388 -37.89 27.74 8.47
CA ILE A 388 -37.72 29.08 7.89
C ILE A 388 -38.73 29.32 6.76
N TRP A 389 -38.86 28.38 5.80
CA TRP A 389 -39.77 28.53 4.69
C TRP A 389 -41.26 28.52 5.13
N MET A 390 -41.61 27.76 6.17
CA MET A 390 -42.92 27.81 6.80
C MET A 390 -43.19 29.17 7.43
N LEU A 391 -42.22 29.75 8.14
CA LEU A 391 -42.34 31.08 8.75
C LEU A 391 -42.42 32.20 7.71
N VAL A 392 -41.79 32.04 6.56
CA VAL A 392 -41.91 32.95 5.40
C VAL A 392 -43.29 32.84 4.69
N GLY A 393 -44.14 31.90 5.13
CA GLY A 393 -45.48 31.74 4.59
C GLY A 393 -45.57 30.93 3.31
N ARG A 394 -44.57 30.13 2.99
CA ARG A 394 -44.62 29.24 1.81
C ARG A 394 -45.43 27.97 2.13
N PRO A 395 -46.05 27.34 1.12
CA PRO A 395 -46.77 26.09 1.30
C PRO A 395 -45.91 24.98 1.89
N VAL A 396 -46.54 24.01 2.60
CA VAL A 396 -45.86 22.88 3.22
C VAL A 396 -45.06 22.07 2.20
N GLY A 397 -45.62 21.81 1.01
CA GLY A 397 -44.98 21.08 -0.09
C GLY A 397 -43.70 21.76 -0.55
N TYR A 398 -43.70 23.06 -0.74
CA TYR A 398 -42.52 23.85 -1.12
C TYR A 398 -41.44 23.80 -0.04
N SER A 399 -41.81 24.02 1.23
CA SER A 399 -40.90 23.99 2.39
C SER A 399 -40.27 22.62 2.56
N LEU A 400 -41.06 21.57 2.39
CA LEU A 400 -40.59 20.17 2.47
C LEU A 400 -39.65 19.83 1.32
N ALA A 401 -39.95 20.26 0.08
CA ALA A 401 -39.08 20.05 -1.07
C ALA A 401 -37.66 20.65 -0.86
N ARG A 402 -37.58 21.84 -0.24
CA ARG A 402 -36.27 22.46 0.12
C ARG A 402 -35.51 21.62 1.17
N ALA A 403 -36.18 21.19 2.24
CA ALA A 403 -35.60 20.36 3.27
C ALA A 403 -35.12 19.01 2.71
N ILE A 404 -35.92 18.39 1.84
CA ILE A 404 -35.54 17.12 1.16
C ILE A 404 -34.35 17.36 0.24
N SER A 405 -34.31 18.46 -0.52
CA SER A 405 -33.16 18.81 -1.36
C SER A 405 -31.87 18.92 -0.55
N VAL A 406 -31.92 19.53 0.65
CA VAL A 406 -30.79 19.61 1.59
C VAL A 406 -30.35 18.22 2.03
N LEU A 407 -31.28 17.36 2.46
CA LEU A 407 -30.96 16.00 2.89
C LEU A 407 -30.26 15.18 1.79
N VAL A 408 -30.78 15.28 0.56
CA VAL A 408 -30.32 14.46 -0.56
C VAL A 408 -28.96 14.92 -1.08
N ILE A 409 -28.76 16.23 -1.30
CA ILE A 409 -27.49 16.73 -1.85
C ILE A 409 -26.32 16.55 -0.88
N SER A 410 -26.62 16.49 0.42
CA SER A 410 -25.61 16.46 1.48
C SER A 410 -25.09 15.04 1.78
N CYS A 411 -25.30 14.06 0.93
CA CYS A 411 -24.77 12.73 1.17
C CYS A 411 -23.24 12.71 1.09
N PRO A 412 -22.51 12.28 2.14
CA PRO A 412 -21.05 12.22 2.15
C PRO A 412 -20.49 10.95 1.47
N CYS A 413 -21.14 10.46 0.41
CA CYS A 413 -20.77 9.21 -0.26
C CYS A 413 -19.34 9.23 -0.80
N ALA A 414 -18.96 10.31 -1.48
CA ALA A 414 -17.65 10.51 -2.07
C ALA A 414 -16.55 10.62 -1.00
N LEU A 415 -16.84 11.19 0.16
CA LEU A 415 -15.88 11.39 1.25
C LEU A 415 -15.35 10.06 1.80
N GLY A 416 -16.24 9.07 1.96
CA GLY A 416 -15.86 7.74 2.46
C GLY A 416 -14.98 6.94 1.51
N LEU A 417 -14.94 7.31 0.21
CA LEU A 417 -14.14 6.65 -0.83
C LEU A 417 -12.87 7.41 -1.18
N ALA A 418 -12.82 8.72 -0.90
CA ALA A 418 -11.77 9.63 -1.34
C ALA A 418 -10.36 9.14 -0.99
N THR A 419 -10.17 8.65 0.23
CA THR A 419 -8.87 8.18 0.73
C THR A 419 -8.61 6.70 0.43
N PRO A 420 -9.51 5.75 0.77
CA PRO A 420 -9.21 4.33 0.62
C PRO A 420 -8.94 3.90 -0.83
N VAL A 421 -9.68 4.46 -1.79
CA VAL A 421 -9.49 4.11 -3.22
C VAL A 421 -8.15 4.61 -3.73
N ALA A 422 -7.74 5.84 -3.38
CA ALA A 422 -6.45 6.39 -3.79
C ALA A 422 -5.27 5.61 -3.19
N ILE A 423 -5.35 5.24 -1.90
CA ILE A 423 -4.34 4.42 -1.23
C ILE A 423 -4.21 3.05 -1.90
N MET A 424 -5.33 2.37 -2.15
CA MET A 424 -5.30 1.04 -2.77
C MET A 424 -4.74 1.08 -4.19
N VAL A 425 -5.11 2.09 -5.00
CA VAL A 425 -4.53 2.27 -6.34
C VAL A 425 -3.04 2.59 -6.23
N GLY A 426 -2.64 3.48 -5.31
CA GLY A 426 -1.24 3.83 -5.07
C GLY A 426 -0.39 2.62 -4.67
N ASN A 427 -0.87 1.82 -3.70
CA ASN A 427 -0.21 0.57 -3.31
C ASN A 427 -0.13 -0.43 -4.47
N GLY A 428 -1.22 -0.61 -5.22
CA GLY A 428 -1.23 -1.50 -6.37
C GLY A 428 -0.26 -1.07 -7.48
N VAL A 429 -0.09 0.24 -7.68
CA VAL A 429 0.90 0.80 -8.62
C VAL A 429 2.32 0.59 -8.09
N GLY A 430 2.55 0.81 -6.78
CA GLY A 430 3.83 0.53 -6.12
C GLY A 430 4.23 -0.93 -6.26
N ALA A 431 3.34 -1.84 -5.86
CA ALA A 431 3.58 -3.29 -5.89
C ALA A 431 3.97 -3.81 -7.28
N LYS A 432 3.32 -3.33 -8.34
CA LYS A 432 3.67 -3.67 -9.74
C LYS A 432 5.10 -3.24 -10.15
N HIS A 433 5.71 -2.34 -9.40
CA HIS A 433 7.06 -1.85 -9.67
C HIS A 433 8.07 -2.27 -8.59
N GLY A 434 7.68 -3.20 -7.72
CA GLY A 434 8.53 -3.72 -6.66
C GLY A 434 8.67 -2.76 -5.46
N ILE A 435 7.75 -1.80 -5.29
CA ILE A 435 7.69 -0.89 -4.13
C ILE A 435 6.50 -1.30 -3.27
N LEU A 436 6.75 -1.86 -2.10
CA LEU A 436 5.74 -2.41 -1.20
C LEU A 436 5.63 -1.55 0.06
N PHE A 437 4.46 -0.97 0.29
CA PHE A 437 4.13 -0.27 1.54
C PHE A 437 3.37 -1.23 2.46
N LYS A 438 3.86 -1.48 3.65
CA LYS A 438 3.23 -2.41 4.59
C LYS A 438 1.87 -1.95 5.10
N THR A 439 1.68 -0.64 5.20
CA THR A 439 0.44 -0.05 5.72
C THR A 439 0.03 1.19 4.92
N ALA A 440 -1.24 1.59 5.06
CA ALA A 440 -1.70 2.86 4.53
C ALA A 440 -1.00 4.06 5.20
N VAL A 441 -0.56 3.89 6.45
CA VAL A 441 0.23 4.90 7.19
C VAL A 441 1.59 5.05 6.53
N SER A 442 2.26 3.93 6.21
CA SER A 442 3.57 3.93 5.54
C SER A 442 3.50 4.66 4.19
N LEU A 443 2.44 4.42 3.39
CA LEU A 443 2.24 5.15 2.14
C LEU A 443 2.03 6.66 2.38
N GLU A 444 1.29 7.07 3.42
CA GLU A 444 1.06 8.48 3.72
C GLU A 444 2.32 9.18 4.23
N GLU A 445 3.03 8.57 5.19
CA GLU A 445 4.17 9.20 5.87
C GLU A 445 5.42 9.27 4.99
N THR A 446 5.66 8.28 4.09
CA THR A 446 6.77 8.31 3.14
C THR A 446 6.81 9.61 2.31
N GLY A 447 5.65 10.15 1.93
CA GLY A 447 5.57 11.41 1.17
C GLY A 447 5.94 12.67 1.96
N LYS A 448 5.91 12.58 3.29
CA LYS A 448 6.16 13.67 4.23
C LYS A 448 7.61 13.73 4.73
N VAL A 449 8.46 12.80 4.29
CA VAL A 449 9.87 12.71 4.66
C VAL A 449 10.62 13.97 4.23
N GLN A 450 11.47 14.47 5.13
CA GLN A 450 12.30 15.67 4.94
C GLN A 450 13.79 15.34 4.95
N ILE A 451 14.18 14.27 5.63
CA ILE A 451 15.56 13.80 5.73
C ILE A 451 15.60 12.32 5.33
N VAL A 452 16.52 11.94 4.46
CA VAL A 452 16.79 10.54 4.11
C VAL A 452 18.18 10.19 4.60
N ALA A 453 18.24 9.27 5.57
CA ALA A 453 19.47 8.69 6.07
C ALA A 453 19.73 7.38 5.32
N LEU A 454 20.85 7.30 4.62
CA LEU A 454 21.27 6.16 3.80
C LEU A 454 22.40 5.43 4.50
N ASP A 455 22.26 4.11 4.72
CA ASP A 455 23.44 3.32 5.02
C ASP A 455 24.38 3.31 3.82
N LYS A 456 25.66 3.13 4.05
CA LYS A 456 26.64 3.03 2.96
C LYS A 456 26.56 1.66 2.29
N THR A 457 26.82 0.61 3.07
CA THR A 457 27.08 -0.76 2.58
C THR A 457 25.80 -1.42 2.11
N GLY A 458 25.77 -1.99 0.89
CA GLY A 458 24.57 -2.61 0.32
C GLY A 458 23.48 -1.63 -0.12
N THR A 459 23.50 -0.37 0.36
CA THR A 459 22.52 0.67 0.04
C THR A 459 23.05 1.65 -1.01
N ILE A 460 24.09 2.44 -0.69
CA ILE A 460 24.77 3.34 -1.67
C ILE A 460 25.73 2.52 -2.52
N THR A 461 26.40 1.52 -1.92
CA THR A 461 27.33 0.62 -2.55
C THR A 461 26.71 -0.76 -2.79
N LYS A 462 27.41 -1.63 -3.55
CA LYS A 462 26.90 -2.96 -3.88
C LYS A 462 26.90 -3.94 -2.70
N GLY A 463 27.69 -3.64 -1.62
CA GLY A 463 27.88 -4.52 -0.48
C GLY A 463 28.84 -5.67 -0.78
N GLU A 464 29.46 -5.66 -1.94
CA GLU A 464 30.41 -6.66 -2.42
C GLU A 464 31.76 -5.98 -2.66
N PRO A 465 32.69 -6.04 -1.69
CA PRO A 465 34.03 -5.52 -1.89
C PRO A 465 34.70 -6.20 -3.09
N ARG A 466 35.40 -5.42 -3.93
CA ARG A 466 36.17 -5.91 -5.09
C ARG A 466 37.56 -5.32 -5.11
N VAL A 467 38.51 -6.07 -5.68
CA VAL A 467 39.84 -5.54 -6.00
C VAL A 467 39.68 -4.48 -7.07
N THR A 468 40.12 -3.25 -6.77
CA THR A 468 40.01 -2.11 -7.68
C THR A 468 41.35 -1.71 -8.30
N ASP A 469 42.45 -1.84 -7.53
CA ASP A 469 43.78 -1.49 -7.96
C ASP A 469 44.81 -2.42 -7.33
N ILE A 470 45.89 -2.63 -8.06
CA ILE A 470 47.01 -3.47 -7.65
C ILE A 470 48.31 -2.64 -7.86
N PHE A 471 49.12 -2.54 -6.82
CA PHE A 471 50.37 -1.80 -6.86
C PHE A 471 51.53 -2.71 -6.42
N PRO A 472 52.22 -3.39 -7.36
CA PRO A 472 53.32 -4.27 -7.07
C PRO A 472 54.61 -3.47 -6.80
N VAL A 473 55.48 -3.97 -5.92
CA VAL A 473 56.80 -3.42 -5.60
C VAL A 473 57.85 -4.52 -5.74
N GLY A 474 58.77 -4.34 -6.69
CA GLY A 474 59.84 -5.28 -6.92
C GLY A 474 59.45 -6.68 -7.42
N CYS A 475 58.19 -6.88 -7.82
CA CYS A 475 57.68 -8.11 -8.40
C CYS A 475 56.65 -7.81 -9.49
N GLU A 476 56.21 -8.86 -10.23
CA GLU A 476 55.09 -8.74 -11.16
C GLU A 476 53.76 -8.75 -10.44
N GLU A 477 52.76 -8.05 -11.01
CA GLU A 477 51.38 -8.00 -10.49
C GLU A 477 50.80 -9.41 -10.26
N ALA A 478 51.01 -10.32 -11.20
CA ALA A 478 50.52 -11.68 -11.12
C ALA A 478 51.13 -12.42 -9.88
N TYR A 479 52.36 -12.13 -9.52
CA TYR A 479 52.98 -12.74 -8.34
C TYR A 479 52.41 -12.19 -7.04
N LEU A 480 52.24 -10.89 -6.93
CA LEU A 480 51.60 -10.23 -5.79
C LEU A 480 50.19 -10.81 -5.56
N MET A 481 49.39 -10.88 -6.62
CA MET A 481 48.00 -11.37 -6.53
C MET A 481 47.94 -12.86 -6.20
N HIS A 482 48.88 -13.67 -6.72
CA HIS A 482 48.97 -15.08 -6.38
C HIS A 482 49.35 -15.29 -4.89
N ALA A 483 50.24 -14.46 -4.34
CA ALA A 483 50.58 -14.50 -2.93
C ALA A 483 49.38 -14.03 -2.05
N ALA A 484 48.73 -12.96 -2.43
CA ALA A 484 47.54 -12.43 -1.76
C ALA A 484 46.38 -13.45 -1.77
N TYR A 485 46.09 -14.05 -2.93
CA TYR A 485 45.05 -15.09 -3.07
C TYR A 485 45.30 -16.29 -2.19
N ALA A 486 46.57 -16.83 -2.23
CA ALA A 486 46.94 -17.98 -1.41
C ALA A 486 46.77 -17.73 0.09
N LEU A 487 47.13 -16.51 0.58
CA LEU A 487 47.03 -16.15 1.99
C LEU A 487 45.56 -15.94 2.43
N GLU A 488 44.74 -15.30 1.59
CA GLU A 488 43.37 -14.91 1.91
C GLU A 488 42.36 -16.07 1.78
N GLN A 489 42.68 -17.16 1.08
CA GLN A 489 41.81 -18.34 0.93
C GLN A 489 41.28 -18.91 2.25
N LYS A 490 42.06 -18.78 3.34
CA LYS A 490 41.66 -19.26 4.67
C LYS A 490 41.10 -18.18 5.59
N SER A 491 40.92 -16.98 5.07
CA SER A 491 40.42 -15.82 5.81
C SER A 491 38.90 -15.71 5.68
N GLU A 492 38.22 -15.51 6.80
CA GLU A 492 36.78 -15.23 6.83
C GLU A 492 36.46 -13.72 6.71
N HIS A 493 37.46 -12.87 6.54
CA HIS A 493 37.32 -11.43 6.50
C HIS A 493 36.57 -10.99 5.21
N PRO A 494 35.63 -10.03 5.25
CA PRO A 494 34.92 -9.57 4.05
C PRO A 494 35.85 -9.10 2.91
N LEU A 495 36.97 -8.48 3.22
CA LEU A 495 37.95 -8.04 2.22
C LEU A 495 38.68 -9.22 1.55
N ALA A 496 38.85 -10.35 2.24
CA ALA A 496 39.40 -11.57 1.67
C ALA A 496 38.55 -12.09 0.50
N LYS A 497 37.24 -12.05 0.64
CA LYS A 497 36.31 -12.48 -0.41
C LYS A 497 36.55 -11.74 -1.73
N ALA A 498 36.94 -10.45 -1.67
CA ALA A 498 37.26 -9.67 -2.86
C ALA A 498 38.50 -10.18 -3.59
N ILE A 499 39.54 -10.54 -2.85
CA ILE A 499 40.79 -11.07 -3.41
C ILE A 499 40.57 -12.50 -3.93
N ILE A 500 39.80 -13.32 -3.21
CA ILE A 500 39.43 -14.67 -3.64
C ILE A 500 38.61 -14.62 -4.93
N ALA A 501 37.54 -13.77 -5.00
CA ALA A 501 36.72 -13.61 -6.19
C ALA A 501 37.53 -13.11 -7.39
N TRP A 502 38.51 -12.23 -7.17
CA TRP A 502 39.42 -11.80 -8.24
C TRP A 502 40.30 -12.96 -8.73
N GLY A 503 40.85 -13.77 -7.80
CA GLY A 503 41.67 -14.93 -8.12
C GLY A 503 40.91 -15.98 -8.92
N ASP A 504 39.69 -16.32 -8.50
CA ASP A 504 38.82 -17.30 -9.15
C ASP A 504 38.46 -16.83 -10.59
N ALA A 505 38.14 -15.54 -10.77
CA ALA A 505 37.84 -14.95 -12.08
C ALA A 505 39.04 -14.97 -13.03
N ASN A 506 40.29 -14.93 -12.49
CA ASN A 506 41.52 -14.97 -13.26
C ASN A 506 42.19 -16.38 -13.28
N ASN A 507 41.43 -17.43 -12.95
CA ASN A 507 41.86 -18.83 -12.96
C ASN A 507 43.16 -19.07 -12.16
N GLN A 508 43.29 -18.39 -11.01
CA GLN A 508 44.40 -18.66 -10.10
C GLN A 508 44.26 -20.10 -9.55
N THR A 509 45.38 -20.84 -9.56
CA THR A 509 45.39 -22.21 -9.01
C THR A 509 45.49 -22.17 -7.50
N GLU A 510 44.76 -23.06 -6.81
CA GLU A 510 44.85 -23.22 -5.35
C GLU A 510 46.29 -23.51 -4.92
N ALA A 511 46.93 -22.55 -4.27
CA ALA A 511 48.21 -22.73 -3.60
C ALA A 511 47.94 -22.77 -2.09
N GLY A 512 47.92 -23.96 -1.50
CA GLY A 512 47.68 -24.15 -0.09
C GLY A 512 48.74 -23.45 0.77
N VAL A 513 48.34 -22.60 1.71
CA VAL A 513 49.16 -21.99 2.74
C VAL A 513 49.11 -22.88 3.99
N GLY A 514 50.30 -23.28 4.47
CA GLY A 514 50.48 -23.94 5.77
C GLY A 514 50.65 -22.94 6.91
N GLU A 515 50.59 -23.39 8.15
CA GLU A 515 50.82 -22.59 9.36
C GLU A 515 50.05 -21.22 9.34
N PHE A 516 48.80 -21.24 8.86
CA PHE A 516 47.97 -20.06 8.76
C PHE A 516 47.57 -19.52 10.15
N GLN A 517 47.77 -18.20 10.35
CA GLN A 517 47.37 -17.52 11.58
C GLN A 517 46.74 -16.16 11.24
N ALA A 518 45.54 -15.90 11.74
CA ALA A 518 44.91 -14.60 11.71
C ALA A 518 45.28 -13.80 12.96
N VAL A 519 45.77 -12.56 12.77
CA VAL A 519 46.08 -11.63 13.87
C VAL A 519 44.95 -10.61 13.93
N SER A 520 44.07 -10.79 14.91
CA SER A 520 42.81 -9.98 15.00
C SER A 520 43.07 -8.48 14.91
N GLY A 521 42.38 -7.80 13.99
CA GLY A 521 42.48 -6.38 13.75
C GLY A 521 43.73 -5.88 13.03
N ASN A 522 44.67 -6.74 12.66
CA ASN A 522 45.96 -6.37 12.09
C ASN A 522 46.23 -7.02 10.73
N GLY A 523 46.17 -8.34 10.61
CA GLY A 523 46.49 -9.00 9.37
C GLY A 523 46.55 -10.54 9.49
N LEU A 524 47.19 -11.15 8.51
CA LEU A 524 47.32 -12.60 8.33
C LEU A 524 48.80 -12.99 8.17
N MET A 525 49.13 -14.19 8.56
CA MET A 525 50.43 -14.81 8.25
C MET A 525 50.23 -16.28 7.89
N GLY A 526 51.18 -16.80 7.08
CA GLY A 526 51.19 -18.20 6.70
C GLY A 526 52.45 -18.56 5.96
N VAL A 527 52.69 -19.86 5.74
CA VAL A 527 53.87 -20.37 5.02
C VAL A 527 53.45 -21.04 3.73
N ARG A 528 54.03 -20.60 2.59
CA ARG A 528 53.85 -21.18 1.26
C ARG A 528 55.21 -21.56 0.67
N ASP A 529 55.39 -22.79 0.27
CA ASP A 529 56.63 -23.29 -0.33
C ASP A 529 57.88 -22.98 0.50
N GLY A 530 57.76 -23.00 1.83
CA GLY A 530 58.84 -22.68 2.78
C GLY A 530 59.08 -21.17 2.96
N LYS A 531 58.30 -20.28 2.37
CA LYS A 531 58.40 -18.83 2.49
C LYS A 531 57.27 -18.30 3.41
N HIS A 532 57.65 -17.33 4.26
CA HIS A 532 56.68 -16.68 5.15
C HIS A 532 55.93 -15.57 4.46
N LEU A 533 54.61 -15.76 4.23
CA LEU A 533 53.73 -14.74 3.71
C LEU A 533 53.05 -13.97 4.85
N GLN A 534 52.92 -12.66 4.67
CA GLN A 534 52.20 -11.76 5.58
C GLN A 534 51.31 -10.82 4.78
N GLY A 535 50.13 -10.57 5.26
CA GLY A 535 49.16 -9.65 4.65
C GLY A 535 48.42 -8.85 5.71
N GLY A 536 48.07 -7.56 5.45
CA GLY A 536 47.32 -6.79 6.41
C GLY A 536 47.45 -5.27 6.25
N ASN A 537 47.12 -4.55 7.32
CA ASN A 537 47.21 -3.09 7.31
C ASN A 537 48.68 -2.61 7.41
N TRP A 538 48.89 -1.30 7.07
CA TRP A 538 50.22 -0.70 7.06
C TRP A 538 50.94 -0.86 8.40
N ASN A 539 50.29 -0.63 9.54
CA ASN A 539 50.92 -0.66 10.87
C ASN A 539 51.42 -2.08 11.21
N TYR A 540 50.69 -3.11 10.80
CA TYR A 540 51.07 -4.49 10.98
C TYR A 540 52.29 -4.83 10.12
N ILE A 541 52.21 -4.58 8.81
CA ILE A 541 53.29 -4.96 7.90
C ILE A 541 54.58 -4.16 8.18
N SER A 542 54.53 -2.86 8.39
CA SER A 542 55.72 -2.01 8.68
C SER A 542 56.34 -2.34 10.04
N GLY A 543 55.60 -2.93 10.98
CA GLY A 543 56.15 -3.41 12.24
C GLY A 543 56.85 -4.77 12.15
N GLN A 544 56.63 -5.56 11.10
CA GLN A 544 57.18 -6.90 10.92
C GLN A 544 58.37 -6.97 9.98
N ILE A 545 58.47 -6.03 9.05
CA ILE A 545 59.52 -6.02 7.98
C ILE A 545 60.25 -4.67 7.93
N ARG A 546 61.50 -4.72 7.40
CA ARG A 546 62.26 -3.51 7.11
C ARG A 546 62.05 -3.09 5.64
N ILE A 547 61.41 -1.96 5.41
CA ILE A 547 61.14 -1.42 4.09
C ILE A 547 62.19 -0.33 3.80
N ALA A 548 62.68 -0.25 2.56
CA ALA A 548 63.59 0.82 2.15
C ALA A 548 62.83 2.17 2.17
N LYS A 549 63.49 3.25 2.63
CA LYS A 549 62.84 4.57 2.81
C LYS A 549 62.17 5.10 1.54
N GLU A 550 62.71 4.82 0.38
CA GLU A 550 62.18 5.20 -0.89
C GLU A 550 60.86 4.46 -1.21
N GLU A 551 60.88 3.14 -1.05
CA GLU A 551 59.70 2.28 -1.22
C GLU A 551 58.58 2.60 -0.17
N GLU A 552 58.97 2.85 1.08
CA GLU A 552 58.04 3.28 2.13
C GLU A 552 57.34 4.57 1.78
N THR A 553 58.08 5.59 1.27
CA THR A 553 57.54 6.86 0.93
C THR A 553 56.55 6.75 -0.24
N GLU A 554 56.89 5.93 -1.25
CA GLU A 554 56.06 5.72 -2.44
C GLU A 554 54.75 4.96 -2.06
N LEU A 555 54.89 3.87 -1.30
CA LEU A 555 53.77 3.06 -0.82
C LEU A 555 52.80 3.88 0.05
N ARG A 556 53.31 4.70 0.98
CA ARG A 556 52.47 5.56 1.82
C ARG A 556 51.74 6.60 0.99
N LYS A 557 52.42 7.25 0.07
CA LYS A 557 51.81 8.24 -0.84
C LYS A 557 50.71 7.61 -1.67
N GLN A 558 50.94 6.45 -2.25
CA GLN A 558 49.92 5.75 -3.04
C GLN A 558 48.77 5.23 -2.20
N ALA A 559 49.03 4.73 -0.97
CA ALA A 559 48.03 4.32 -0.04
C ALA A 559 47.13 5.49 0.40
N GLU A 560 47.70 6.67 0.62
CA GLU A 560 46.94 7.91 0.89
C GLU A 560 46.04 8.30 -0.29
N VAL A 561 46.55 8.15 -1.54
CA VAL A 561 45.71 8.37 -2.73
C VAL A 561 44.53 7.41 -2.75
N TYR A 562 44.76 6.10 -2.58
CA TYR A 562 43.68 5.10 -2.55
C TYR A 562 42.71 5.33 -1.40
N ALA A 563 43.20 5.66 -0.21
CA ALA A 563 42.35 5.99 0.93
C ALA A 563 41.51 7.26 0.65
N SER A 564 42.06 8.26 -0.03
CA SER A 564 41.34 9.47 -0.43
C SER A 564 40.26 9.21 -1.51
N GLU A 565 40.36 8.10 -2.22
CA GLU A 565 39.36 7.59 -3.18
C GLU A 565 38.35 6.65 -2.55
N GLY A 566 38.41 6.42 -1.22
CA GLY A 566 37.51 5.53 -0.51
C GLY A 566 37.86 4.03 -0.58
N LYS A 567 39.09 3.71 -1.03
CA LYS A 567 39.60 2.34 -1.15
C LYS A 567 40.39 1.94 0.09
N THR A 568 40.41 0.67 0.45
CA THR A 568 41.17 0.12 1.56
C THR A 568 42.43 -0.57 1.02
N PRO A 569 43.64 -0.02 1.24
CA PRO A 569 44.87 -0.65 0.83
C PRO A 569 45.26 -1.78 1.82
N LEU A 570 45.47 -2.97 1.29
CA LEU A 570 46.03 -4.14 2.00
C LEU A 570 47.44 -4.41 1.51
N PHE A 571 48.40 -4.53 2.40
CA PHE A 571 49.81 -4.72 2.11
C PHE A 571 50.21 -6.18 2.24
N PHE A 572 51.04 -6.68 1.35
CA PHE A 572 51.54 -8.06 1.34
C PHE A 572 53.07 -8.10 1.30
N ALA A 573 53.60 -9.02 2.04
CA ALA A 573 55.03 -9.23 2.13
C ALA A 573 55.39 -10.75 2.15
N GLU A 574 56.59 -11.08 1.66
CA GLU A 574 57.17 -12.43 1.66
C GLU A 574 58.59 -12.39 2.18
N ASP A 575 58.95 -13.27 3.15
CA ASP A 575 60.27 -13.38 3.76
C ASP A 575 60.90 -12.02 4.15
N GLY A 576 60.09 -11.13 4.75
CA GLY A 576 60.55 -9.83 5.20
C GLY A 576 60.76 -8.77 4.09
N LYS A 577 60.30 -9.04 2.84
CA LYS A 577 60.28 -8.09 1.72
C LYS A 577 58.88 -7.75 1.36
N ILE A 578 58.62 -6.46 1.13
CA ILE A 578 57.31 -5.99 0.64
C ILE A 578 57.08 -6.46 -0.81
N LEU A 579 55.94 -7.01 -1.12
CA LEU A 579 55.53 -7.39 -2.46
C LEU A 579 54.70 -6.25 -3.13
N GLY A 580 54.00 -5.50 -2.31
CA GLY A 580 53.12 -4.40 -2.80
C GLY A 580 51.86 -4.24 -1.98
N MET A 581 50.89 -3.61 -2.58
CA MET A 581 49.55 -3.47 -1.98
C MET A 581 48.43 -3.74 -2.99
N VAL A 582 47.29 -4.21 -2.46
CA VAL A 582 46.03 -4.45 -3.19
C VAL A 582 44.99 -3.54 -2.60
N ALA A 583 44.39 -2.69 -3.40
CA ALA A 583 43.30 -1.83 -2.97
C ALA A 583 41.94 -2.55 -3.19
N VAL A 584 41.17 -2.60 -2.13
CA VAL A 584 39.83 -3.19 -2.15
C VAL A 584 38.81 -2.11 -1.80
N ALA A 585 37.71 -2.03 -2.55
CA ALA A 585 36.63 -1.12 -2.26
C ALA A 585 35.27 -1.77 -2.50
N ASP A 586 34.29 -1.33 -1.72
CA ASP A 586 32.90 -1.60 -2.00
C ASP A 586 32.40 -0.59 -3.02
N VAL A 587 32.12 -1.07 -4.22
CA VAL A 587 31.84 -0.24 -5.40
C VAL A 587 30.46 0.41 -5.28
N MET A 588 30.39 1.71 -5.53
CA MET A 588 29.12 2.46 -5.59
C MET A 588 28.20 1.89 -6.66
N LYS A 589 26.90 1.80 -6.38
CA LYS A 589 25.89 1.44 -7.39
C LYS A 589 25.80 2.55 -8.43
N GLU A 590 25.60 2.17 -9.69
CA GLU A 590 25.57 3.10 -10.82
C GLU A 590 24.47 4.16 -10.70
N ASP A 591 23.34 3.79 -10.08
CA ASP A 591 22.18 4.65 -9.92
C ASP A 591 22.23 5.54 -8.66
N SER A 592 23.18 5.31 -7.73
CA SER A 592 23.23 6.03 -6.45
C SER A 592 23.42 7.55 -6.59
N PRO A 593 24.34 8.06 -7.39
CA PRO A 593 24.52 9.52 -7.52
C PRO A 593 23.29 10.20 -8.12
N GLU A 594 22.64 9.55 -9.09
CA GLU A 594 21.44 10.09 -9.72
C GLU A 594 20.24 10.08 -8.74
N ALA A 595 20.07 9.00 -7.98
CA ALA A 595 19.03 8.88 -6.95
C ALA A 595 19.19 9.94 -5.85
N ILE A 596 20.41 10.16 -5.37
CA ILE A 596 20.73 11.18 -4.36
C ILE A 596 20.44 12.58 -4.92
N ALA A 597 20.87 12.87 -6.14
CA ALA A 597 20.58 14.15 -6.80
C ALA A 597 19.06 14.36 -6.95
N GLU A 598 18.29 13.32 -7.26
CA GLU A 598 16.83 13.39 -7.34
C GLU A 598 16.20 13.69 -5.97
N LEU A 599 16.64 13.05 -4.89
CA LEU A 599 16.17 13.33 -3.53
C LEU A 599 16.42 14.80 -3.15
N LYS A 600 17.61 15.31 -3.43
CA LYS A 600 17.95 16.72 -3.19
C LYS A 600 17.08 17.68 -4.02
N ASN A 601 16.82 17.37 -5.28
CA ASN A 601 15.90 18.14 -6.14
C ASN A 601 14.46 18.12 -5.63
N MET A 602 14.08 17.11 -4.84
CA MET A 602 12.78 17.04 -4.18
C MET A 602 12.72 17.84 -2.87
N GLY A 603 13.82 18.53 -2.49
CA GLY A 603 13.97 19.29 -1.26
C GLY A 603 14.21 18.43 -0.02
N ILE A 604 14.76 17.24 -0.19
CA ILE A 604 15.07 16.29 0.89
C ILE A 604 16.55 16.39 1.22
N HIS A 605 16.88 16.51 2.51
CA HIS A 605 18.25 16.49 3.01
C HIS A 605 18.76 15.04 3.08
N VAL A 606 19.89 14.75 2.42
CA VAL A 606 20.42 13.40 2.29
C VAL A 606 21.65 13.23 3.17
N VAL A 607 21.61 12.28 4.09
CA VAL A 607 22.65 11.96 5.07
C VAL A 607 23.18 10.57 4.81
N MET A 608 24.49 10.37 4.73
CA MET A 608 25.11 9.05 4.68
C MET A 608 25.59 8.64 6.08
N LEU A 609 25.25 7.42 6.50
CA LEU A 609 25.71 6.76 7.72
C LEU A 609 26.70 5.66 7.38
N THR A 610 27.83 5.60 8.07
CA THR A 610 28.82 4.51 7.87
C THR A 610 29.68 4.27 9.11
N GLY A 611 30.11 3.04 9.29
CA GLY A 611 31.11 2.65 10.28
C GLY A 611 32.55 2.95 9.86
N ASP A 612 32.78 3.39 8.62
CA ASP A 612 34.11 3.71 8.10
C ASP A 612 34.74 4.89 8.85
N ASN A 613 36.05 5.03 8.71
CA ASN A 613 36.76 6.20 9.17
C ASN A 613 36.33 7.47 8.40
N GLU A 614 36.54 8.63 9.02
CA GLU A 614 36.11 9.94 8.50
C GLU A 614 36.59 10.21 7.06
N GLN A 615 37.87 9.88 6.75
CA GLN A 615 38.48 10.19 5.47
C GLN A 615 37.84 9.39 4.33
N THR A 616 37.64 8.09 4.50
CA THR A 616 36.98 7.20 3.54
C THR A 616 35.51 7.59 3.38
N ALA A 617 34.83 7.87 4.48
CA ALA A 617 33.42 8.25 4.48
C ALA A 617 33.19 9.57 3.71
N GLN A 618 34.02 10.58 3.93
CA GLN A 618 33.94 11.86 3.23
C GLN A 618 34.20 11.71 1.71
N ALA A 619 35.17 10.85 1.33
CA ALA A 619 35.47 10.58 -0.07
C ALA A 619 34.24 9.96 -0.80
N ILE A 620 33.64 8.93 -0.22
CA ILE A 620 32.45 8.26 -0.77
C ILE A 620 31.24 9.19 -0.75
N GLY A 621 31.01 9.94 0.33
CA GLY A 621 29.93 10.90 0.43
C GLY A 621 30.01 12.01 -0.62
N LYS A 622 31.19 12.52 -0.88
CA LYS A 622 31.44 13.50 -1.96
C LYS A 622 31.17 12.91 -3.34
N GLN A 623 31.61 11.67 -3.59
CA GLN A 623 31.37 10.98 -4.86
C GLN A 623 29.87 10.68 -5.05
N ALA A 624 29.17 10.27 -4.00
CA ALA A 624 27.73 10.02 -4.01
C ALA A 624 26.90 11.31 -4.10
N GLY A 625 27.46 12.45 -3.65
CA GLY A 625 26.80 13.76 -3.67
C GLY A 625 25.82 14.01 -2.52
N VAL A 626 25.99 13.34 -1.37
CA VAL A 626 25.15 13.56 -0.16
C VAL A 626 25.40 14.94 0.45
N ASP A 627 24.47 15.42 1.30
CA ASP A 627 24.58 16.72 1.96
C ASP A 627 25.39 16.64 3.25
N GLU A 628 25.31 15.53 3.99
CA GLU A 628 25.96 15.32 5.29
C GLU A 628 26.50 13.88 5.36
N VAL A 629 27.67 13.71 5.98
CA VAL A 629 28.28 12.39 6.23
C VAL A 629 28.48 12.23 7.72
N ILE A 630 28.04 11.11 8.27
CA ILE A 630 28.26 10.73 9.67
C ILE A 630 29.05 9.43 9.69
N ALA A 631 30.34 9.57 9.98
CA ALA A 631 31.32 8.48 9.96
C ALA A 631 31.51 7.84 11.34
N GLY A 632 32.14 6.65 11.39
CA GLY A 632 32.49 5.96 12.64
C GLY A 632 31.29 5.49 13.46
N VAL A 633 30.14 5.32 12.85
CA VAL A 633 28.92 4.89 13.54
C VAL A 633 28.86 3.39 13.63
N LEU A 634 29.02 2.84 14.84
CA LEU A 634 28.83 1.42 15.10
C LEU A 634 27.35 1.03 14.89
N PRO A 635 27.03 -0.25 14.62
CA PRO A 635 25.66 -0.71 14.42
C PRO A 635 24.69 -0.24 15.51
N ASP A 636 25.05 -0.38 16.79
CA ASP A 636 24.23 0.05 17.93
C ASP A 636 24.09 1.59 18.05
N GLY A 637 24.98 2.35 17.40
CA GLY A 637 24.95 3.82 17.40
C GLY A 637 24.02 4.41 16.34
N LYS A 638 23.65 3.66 15.31
CA LYS A 638 22.81 4.16 14.20
C LYS A 638 21.44 4.65 14.70
N GLU A 639 20.83 3.94 15.65
CA GLU A 639 19.56 4.35 16.25
C GLU A 639 19.64 5.73 16.89
N ALA A 640 20.70 6.01 17.67
CA ALA A 640 20.91 7.30 18.33
C ALA A 640 21.10 8.45 17.34
N VAL A 641 21.77 8.19 16.21
CA VAL A 641 21.90 9.15 15.11
C VAL A 641 20.54 9.48 14.52
N ILE A 642 19.72 8.47 14.19
CA ILE A 642 18.35 8.68 13.68
C ILE A 642 17.52 9.49 14.68
N ALA A 643 17.56 9.18 15.99
CA ALA A 643 16.86 9.95 17.02
C ALA A 643 17.29 11.42 17.07
N ASN A 644 18.55 11.73 16.77
CA ASN A 644 19.03 13.11 16.68
C ASN A 644 18.56 13.81 15.41
N LEU A 645 18.54 13.13 14.27
CA LEU A 645 18.03 13.66 13.00
C LEU A 645 16.52 13.95 13.09
N GLN A 646 15.74 13.13 13.79
CA GLN A 646 14.31 13.34 14.02
C GLN A 646 13.99 14.67 14.73
N LYS A 647 14.93 15.24 15.48
CA LYS A 647 14.76 16.59 16.07
C LYS A 647 14.78 17.70 15.01
N LYS A 648 15.35 17.44 13.83
CA LYS A 648 15.45 18.39 12.71
C LYS A 648 14.29 18.25 11.70
N GLY A 649 13.62 17.08 11.65
CA GLY A 649 12.53 16.81 10.72
C GLY A 649 12.17 15.33 10.66
N LYS A 650 11.20 14.96 9.81
CA LYS A 650 10.82 13.57 9.59
C LYS A 650 11.90 12.82 8.81
N VAL A 651 12.35 11.71 9.38
CA VAL A 651 13.48 10.91 8.88
C VAL A 651 13.01 9.61 8.28
N ALA A 652 13.46 9.31 7.05
CA ALA A 652 13.47 7.95 6.52
C ALA A 652 14.87 7.36 6.67
N MET A 653 14.98 6.15 7.21
CA MET A 653 16.21 5.36 7.20
C MET A 653 16.13 4.34 6.07
N VAL A 654 17.18 4.24 5.26
CA VAL A 654 17.30 3.24 4.18
C VAL A 654 18.47 2.33 4.49
N GLY A 655 18.23 1.02 4.53
CA GLY A 655 19.24 0.01 4.79
C GLY A 655 18.87 -1.35 4.18
N ASP A 656 19.81 -2.29 4.13
CA ASP A 656 19.64 -3.60 3.49
C ASP A 656 19.77 -4.78 4.47
N GLY A 657 20.29 -4.57 5.68
CA GLY A 657 20.75 -5.60 6.55
C GLY A 657 20.14 -5.66 7.95
N VAL A 658 20.47 -6.75 8.63
CA VAL A 658 20.12 -7.01 10.04
C VAL A 658 20.67 -5.93 10.96
N ASN A 659 21.85 -5.37 10.63
CA ASN A 659 22.50 -4.33 11.40
C ASN A 659 21.74 -3.00 11.42
N ASP A 660 20.86 -2.78 10.45
CA ASP A 660 20.07 -1.55 10.31
C ASP A 660 18.69 -1.65 10.97
N ALA A 661 18.24 -2.85 11.35
CA ALA A 661 16.90 -3.08 11.88
C ALA A 661 16.52 -2.15 13.06
N PRO A 662 17.40 -1.89 14.06
CA PRO A 662 17.09 -0.93 15.11
C PRO A 662 16.89 0.51 14.59
N ALA A 663 17.71 0.93 13.61
CA ALA A 663 17.63 2.26 13.00
C ALA A 663 16.40 2.38 12.07
N LEU A 664 16.06 1.34 11.31
CA LEU A 664 14.86 1.25 10.49
C LEU A 664 13.59 1.38 11.34
N THR A 665 13.53 0.64 12.45
CA THR A 665 12.39 0.70 13.40
C THR A 665 12.31 2.05 14.11
N ARG A 666 13.44 2.69 14.39
CA ARG A 666 13.50 3.98 15.08
C ARG A 666 13.06 5.15 14.21
N ALA A 667 13.33 5.11 12.92
CA ALA A 667 13.00 6.18 11.98
C ALA A 667 11.48 6.44 11.91
N ASP A 668 11.08 7.62 11.40
CA ASP A 668 9.66 7.86 11.07
C ASP A 668 9.20 6.94 9.94
N MET A 669 10.13 6.54 9.07
CA MET A 669 9.93 5.58 7.99
C MET A 669 11.17 4.70 7.84
N GLY A 670 11.04 3.39 8.03
CA GLY A 670 12.06 2.41 7.66
C GLY A 670 11.87 1.95 6.22
N ILE A 671 12.91 1.98 5.41
CA ILE A 671 12.90 1.53 4.01
C ILE A 671 13.97 0.44 3.83
N ALA A 672 13.55 -0.79 3.62
CA ALA A 672 14.44 -1.89 3.28
C ALA A 672 14.69 -1.90 1.76
N ILE A 673 15.97 -2.02 1.35
CA ILE A 673 16.38 -2.05 -0.06
C ILE A 673 16.91 -3.43 -0.44
N GLY A 674 16.47 -3.94 -1.60
CA GLY A 674 16.75 -5.31 -2.03
C GLY A 674 15.82 -6.33 -1.36
N ALA A 675 15.79 -7.57 -1.85
CA ALA A 675 15.14 -8.69 -1.18
C ALA A 675 15.97 -9.09 0.05
N GLY A 676 16.17 -8.13 0.97
CA GLY A 676 17.03 -8.22 2.14
C GLY A 676 16.67 -9.37 3.07
N THR A 677 17.37 -9.47 4.18
CA THR A 677 17.07 -10.46 5.22
C THR A 677 15.64 -10.28 5.74
N ASP A 678 14.99 -11.37 6.11
CA ASP A 678 13.63 -11.34 6.68
C ASP A 678 13.53 -10.34 7.84
N ILE A 679 14.59 -10.15 8.62
CA ILE A 679 14.68 -9.20 9.74
C ILE A 679 14.60 -7.74 9.26
N ALA A 680 15.26 -7.38 8.16
CA ALA A 680 15.19 -6.03 7.61
C ALA A 680 13.81 -5.77 6.99
N ILE A 681 13.24 -6.78 6.33
CA ILE A 681 11.87 -6.72 5.83
C ILE A 681 10.90 -6.50 6.98
N ASP A 682 11.03 -7.22 8.10
CA ASP A 682 10.13 -7.09 9.25
C ASP A 682 10.24 -5.73 9.94
N ALA A 683 11.44 -5.17 10.03
CA ALA A 683 11.71 -3.88 10.67
C ALA A 683 11.28 -2.66 9.83
N ALA A 684 11.18 -2.80 8.51
CA ALA A 684 10.88 -1.69 7.60
C ALA A 684 9.39 -1.46 7.41
N ASP A 685 9.01 -0.21 7.09
CA ASP A 685 7.65 0.20 6.68
C ASP A 685 7.43 0.10 5.18
N VAL A 686 8.51 0.23 4.41
CA VAL A 686 8.54 0.14 2.94
C VAL A 686 9.60 -0.86 2.54
N VAL A 687 9.26 -1.77 1.65
CA VAL A 687 10.19 -2.77 1.09
C VAL A 687 10.36 -2.51 -0.39
N LEU A 688 11.61 -2.30 -0.81
CA LEU A 688 12.00 -2.15 -2.21
C LEU A 688 12.58 -3.49 -2.67
N MET A 689 11.85 -4.18 -3.55
CA MET A 689 12.22 -5.53 -4.03
C MET A 689 13.52 -5.55 -4.83
N LYS A 690 13.88 -4.41 -5.42
CA LYS A 690 15.11 -4.24 -6.20
C LYS A 690 16.19 -3.62 -5.32
N SER A 691 17.43 -4.03 -5.57
CA SER A 691 18.59 -3.43 -4.91
C SER A 691 19.03 -2.13 -5.62
N ARG A 692 18.10 -1.21 -5.92
CA ARG A 692 18.34 0.07 -6.60
C ARG A 692 18.00 1.24 -5.71
N LEU A 693 18.93 2.15 -5.53
CA LEU A 693 18.69 3.35 -4.74
C LEU A 693 17.66 4.29 -5.40
N SER A 694 17.53 4.26 -6.73
CA SER A 694 16.55 5.03 -7.51
C SER A 694 15.09 4.73 -7.17
N ASP A 695 14.80 3.58 -6.54
CA ASP A 695 13.45 3.24 -6.08
C ASP A 695 13.06 4.01 -4.82
N VAL A 696 14.01 4.56 -4.04
CA VAL A 696 13.73 5.41 -2.88
C VAL A 696 13.04 6.73 -3.29
N PRO A 697 13.62 7.58 -4.16
CA PRO A 697 12.91 8.76 -4.65
C PRO A 697 11.63 8.42 -5.40
N ALA A 698 11.57 7.27 -6.07
CA ALA A 698 10.36 6.80 -6.75
C ALA A 698 9.22 6.48 -5.76
N ALA A 699 9.51 5.82 -4.63
CA ALA A 699 8.56 5.57 -3.55
C ALA A 699 8.02 6.87 -2.95
N ILE A 700 8.89 7.84 -2.67
CA ILE A 700 8.50 9.14 -2.13
C ILE A 700 7.63 9.92 -3.13
N ARG A 701 7.97 9.90 -4.43
CA ARG A 701 7.14 10.54 -5.49
C ARG A 701 5.77 9.90 -5.61
N LEU A 702 5.69 8.57 -5.57
CA LEU A 702 4.41 7.84 -5.63
C LEU A 702 3.54 8.19 -4.42
N SER A 703 4.13 8.21 -3.23
CA SER A 703 3.43 8.63 -2.00
C SER A 703 2.92 10.07 -2.11
N ARG A 704 3.76 11.03 -2.53
CA ARG A 704 3.35 12.44 -2.75
C ARG A 704 2.25 12.58 -3.79
N ALA A 705 2.30 11.80 -4.87
CA ALA A 705 1.26 11.77 -5.89
C ALA A 705 -0.07 11.23 -5.34
N THR A 706 -0.01 10.17 -4.53
CA THR A 706 -1.17 9.58 -3.86
C THR A 706 -1.78 10.57 -2.86
N LEU A 707 -0.97 11.23 -2.04
CA LEU A 707 -1.44 12.28 -1.12
C LEU A 707 -2.12 13.44 -1.85
N ARG A 708 -1.51 13.93 -2.95
CA ARG A 708 -2.13 14.97 -3.77
C ARG A 708 -3.48 14.52 -4.30
N ASN A 709 -3.56 13.30 -4.80
CA ASN A 709 -4.82 12.72 -5.29
C ASN A 709 -5.89 12.64 -4.19
N ILE A 710 -5.50 12.25 -2.97
CA ILE A 710 -6.39 12.24 -1.80
C ILE A 710 -6.91 13.66 -1.50
N HIS A 711 -6.04 14.66 -1.48
CA HIS A 711 -6.44 16.05 -1.24
C HIS A 711 -7.39 16.58 -2.34
N GLU A 712 -7.12 16.26 -3.61
CA GLU A 712 -8.01 16.60 -4.73
C GLU A 712 -9.39 15.93 -4.55
N ASN A 713 -9.41 14.63 -4.18
CA ASN A 713 -10.64 13.90 -3.92
C ASN A 713 -11.46 14.50 -2.77
N LEU A 714 -10.78 14.84 -1.66
CA LEU A 714 -11.43 15.47 -0.51
C LEU A 714 -11.95 16.88 -0.86
N PHE A 715 -11.17 17.67 -1.59
CA PHE A 715 -11.62 18.98 -2.09
C PHE A 715 -12.90 18.85 -2.89
N TRP A 716 -12.95 17.97 -3.89
CA TRP A 716 -14.17 17.77 -4.69
C TRP A 716 -15.32 17.18 -3.88
N ALA A 717 -15.06 16.31 -2.91
CA ALA A 717 -16.08 15.77 -2.03
C ALA A 717 -16.74 16.83 -1.12
N PHE A 718 -16.04 17.91 -0.79
CA PHE A 718 -16.57 18.99 0.05
C PHE A 718 -17.16 20.16 -0.74
N ILE A 719 -16.50 20.60 -1.82
CA ILE A 719 -16.84 21.85 -2.49
C ILE A 719 -18.27 21.87 -3.04
N TYR A 720 -18.71 20.75 -3.62
CA TYR A 720 -20.08 20.67 -4.15
C TYR A 720 -21.13 20.69 -3.04
N ASN A 721 -20.83 20.18 -1.82
CA ASN A 721 -21.72 20.30 -0.67
C ASN A 721 -21.78 21.75 -0.15
N ILE A 722 -20.64 22.43 -0.09
CA ILE A 722 -20.55 23.83 0.35
C ILE A 722 -21.39 24.74 -0.56
N ILE A 723 -21.38 24.49 -1.86
CA ILE A 723 -22.19 25.24 -2.83
C ILE A 723 -23.62 24.71 -2.87
N GLY A 724 -23.81 23.41 -2.84
CA GLY A 724 -25.11 22.78 -3.07
C GLY A 724 -26.08 22.88 -1.90
N ILE A 725 -25.60 22.85 -0.64
CA ILE A 725 -26.47 22.96 0.53
C ILE A 725 -27.19 24.33 0.59
N PRO A 726 -26.51 25.48 0.47
CA PRO A 726 -27.18 26.76 0.41
C PRO A 726 -28.14 26.88 -0.77
N LEU A 727 -27.77 26.35 -1.95
CA LEU A 727 -28.66 26.35 -3.13
C LEU A 727 -29.92 25.51 -2.87
N ALA A 728 -29.76 24.31 -2.29
CA ALA A 728 -30.89 23.44 -1.93
C ALA A 728 -31.77 24.04 -0.86
N ALA A 729 -31.21 24.72 0.12
CA ALA A 729 -31.92 25.45 1.16
C ALA A 729 -32.69 26.67 0.60
N GLY A 730 -32.37 27.12 -0.62
CA GLY A 730 -33.06 28.22 -1.28
C GLY A 730 -32.47 29.59 -0.98
N ALA A 731 -31.18 29.70 -0.59
CA ALA A 731 -30.53 30.98 -0.28
C ALA A 731 -30.57 31.98 -1.44
N TRP A 732 -30.57 31.51 -2.68
CA TRP A 732 -30.59 32.36 -3.88
C TRP A 732 -31.96 32.50 -4.52
N VAL A 733 -33.05 31.97 -3.93
CA VAL A 733 -34.39 32.05 -4.46
C VAL A 733 -34.84 33.51 -4.60
N HIS A 734 -34.56 34.36 -3.58
CA HIS A 734 -34.94 35.76 -3.59
C HIS A 734 -34.14 36.63 -4.59
N LEU A 735 -32.88 36.25 -4.85
CA LEU A 735 -32.00 37.04 -5.72
C LEU A 735 -32.12 36.65 -7.20
N PHE A 736 -32.21 35.34 -7.49
CA PHE A 736 -32.12 34.81 -8.84
C PHE A 736 -33.28 33.87 -9.22
N GLY A 737 -34.22 33.60 -8.31
CA GLY A 737 -35.26 32.60 -8.51
C GLY A 737 -34.79 31.15 -8.59
N TRP A 738 -33.52 30.89 -8.27
CA TRP A 738 -32.93 29.57 -8.42
C TRP A 738 -33.41 28.62 -7.33
N THR A 739 -33.97 27.50 -7.76
CA THR A 739 -34.40 26.41 -6.88
C THR A 739 -33.73 25.11 -7.31
N LEU A 740 -33.26 24.30 -6.36
CA LEU A 740 -32.74 22.97 -6.64
C LEU A 740 -33.84 21.94 -6.40
N ASN A 741 -34.18 21.17 -7.44
CA ASN A 741 -35.04 20.00 -7.29
C ASN A 741 -34.24 18.85 -6.65
N PRO A 742 -34.85 18.09 -5.71
CA PRO A 742 -34.18 16.92 -5.05
C PRO A 742 -33.57 15.92 -6.03
N MET A 743 -34.17 15.72 -7.21
CA MET A 743 -33.64 14.81 -8.24
C MET A 743 -32.28 15.23 -8.77
N PHE A 744 -32.07 16.52 -9.04
CA PHE A 744 -30.76 17.04 -9.47
C PHE A 744 -29.71 16.93 -8.37
N GLY A 745 -30.12 17.08 -7.09
CA GLY A 745 -29.25 16.83 -5.95
C GLY A 745 -28.75 15.38 -5.91
N ALA A 746 -29.65 14.41 -6.12
CA ALA A 746 -29.29 12.99 -6.17
C ALA A 746 -28.39 12.65 -7.36
N ALA A 747 -28.61 13.25 -8.52
CA ALA A 747 -27.76 13.07 -9.70
C ALA A 747 -26.34 13.63 -9.47
N ALA A 748 -26.23 14.85 -8.94
CA ALA A 748 -24.97 15.50 -8.63
C ALA A 748 -24.13 14.68 -7.63
N MET A 749 -24.79 14.13 -6.60
CA MET A 749 -24.16 13.26 -5.62
C MET A 749 -23.60 11.97 -6.24
N SER A 750 -24.36 11.32 -7.14
CA SER A 750 -23.89 10.12 -7.83
C SER A 750 -22.68 10.41 -8.73
N LEU A 751 -22.69 11.55 -9.41
CA LEU A 751 -21.60 12.03 -10.27
C LEU A 751 -20.34 12.34 -9.44
N SER A 752 -20.48 12.90 -8.24
CA SER A 752 -19.36 13.18 -7.34
C SER A 752 -18.57 11.91 -6.98
N SER A 753 -19.27 10.83 -6.64
CA SER A 753 -18.61 9.53 -6.35
C SER A 753 -17.86 8.99 -7.57
N PHE A 754 -18.43 9.14 -8.77
CA PHE A 754 -17.77 8.76 -10.02
C PHE A 754 -16.49 9.58 -10.28
N CYS A 755 -16.55 10.91 -10.06
CA CYS A 755 -15.37 11.78 -10.22
C CYS A 755 -14.24 11.40 -9.29
N VAL A 756 -14.51 11.15 -8.00
CA VAL A 756 -13.51 10.73 -7.01
C VAL A 756 -12.81 9.44 -7.43
N VAL A 757 -13.58 8.44 -7.85
CA VAL A 757 -12.99 7.17 -8.28
C VAL A 757 -12.18 7.32 -9.57
N THR A 758 -12.68 8.06 -10.54
CA THR A 758 -11.97 8.31 -11.80
C THR A 758 -10.66 9.06 -11.55
N ASN A 759 -10.66 10.04 -10.63
CA ASN A 759 -9.46 10.75 -10.23
C ASN A 759 -8.45 9.79 -9.54
N ALA A 760 -8.91 8.91 -8.65
CA ALA A 760 -8.05 7.93 -8.01
C ALA A 760 -7.42 6.96 -9.02
N LEU A 761 -8.20 6.47 -10.00
CA LEU A 761 -7.70 5.60 -11.06
C LEU A 761 -6.64 6.28 -11.97
N ARG A 762 -6.57 7.61 -11.97
CA ARG A 762 -5.52 8.37 -12.68
C ARG A 762 -4.12 8.04 -12.16
N LEU A 763 -3.99 7.57 -10.92
CA LEU A 763 -2.71 7.08 -10.37
C LEU A 763 -2.13 5.89 -11.15
N ASN A 764 -2.94 5.09 -11.86
CA ASN A 764 -2.44 4.03 -12.73
C ASN A 764 -1.61 4.58 -13.92
N LEU A 765 -1.72 5.88 -14.21
CA LEU A 765 -0.92 6.56 -15.25
C LEU A 765 0.36 7.17 -14.67
N PHE A 766 0.68 6.90 -13.40
CA PHE A 766 1.90 7.39 -12.77
C PHE A 766 3.14 6.80 -13.47
N LYS A 767 4.09 7.68 -13.82
CA LYS A 767 5.33 7.30 -14.49
C LYS A 767 6.49 7.30 -13.49
N PHE A 768 7.17 6.16 -13.38
CA PHE A 768 8.34 6.00 -12.52
C PHE A 768 9.62 6.62 -13.11
N GLY A 769 9.75 6.68 -14.44
CA GLY A 769 10.89 7.32 -15.11
C GLY A 769 10.81 8.85 -15.10
N LYS A 770 11.96 9.54 -15.15
CA LYS A 770 12.05 10.98 -15.38
C LYS A 770 11.31 11.36 -16.66
N LYS A 771 10.48 12.42 -16.61
CA LYS A 771 10.31 13.26 -17.79
C LYS A 771 11.69 13.85 -18.06
N GLN A 772 12.41 13.33 -19.05
CA GLN A 772 13.37 14.17 -19.76
C GLN A 772 12.56 15.40 -20.21
N ARG A 773 12.84 16.54 -19.60
CA ARG A 773 12.47 17.82 -20.23
C ARG A 773 13.24 17.79 -21.55
N GLU A 774 12.53 17.52 -22.63
CA GLU A 774 12.94 17.99 -23.95
C GLU A 774 13.08 19.50 -23.81
N THR A 775 14.30 19.94 -23.60
CA THR A 775 14.69 21.32 -23.87
C THR A 775 14.66 21.44 -25.38
N ALA A 776 13.55 22.00 -25.92
CA ALA A 776 13.53 22.62 -27.25
C ALA A 776 14.33 23.91 -27.20
#